data_70683613057cb4f2aa3d25538f756c74
#
_entry.id   70683613057cb4f2aa3d25538f756c74
#
_cell.length_a   1.000
_cell.length_b   1.000
_cell.length_c   1.000
_cell.angle_alpha   90.00
_cell.angle_beta   90.00
_cell.angle_gamma   90.00
#
_symmetry.space_group_name_H-M   'P 1'
#
loop_
_entity.id
_entity.type
_entity.pdbx_description
1 polymer ?
#
loop_
_entity_poly.entity_id
_entity_poly.type
_entity_poly.pdbx_seq_one_letter_code
_entity_poly.pdbx_strand_id
1 'polypeptide(L)'
;MKKKISASIFLSIVLFSGNLLAQQESNFRDSAWVSVLPKYDSVSKLHRWIFGENYRKEYALKTKLPIISISKFAGGLKVLQLGGGNQSKSLRLIDSNGNEWTLRSVEKYPEVLLPKALKETFLRDVIKDNMSAQHPFSALVVPTLAHAIGAAHSRPVIGLVAEDVNLGIHAKDFANTVALLELREPWGKTDNSEKMYKKLAEDNDNSVDAPALLQLKCLDVLVGDWDRHDDQWRWLPRKQEKGIRYIPVPRDRDQVFFSSQGKIQRLSQSSWSLPMMQGYERDLQNINWFLWEGREINSRWFNEMDLSVWNGIVKDFCNKMTDSLFEQALSNLPEPNYSLRREKLLKQLKSRRTLLPELMEEYYRFFNRIVDIELSDKHESVSVRDTLNGKLVVDIAKLNGSVAEKQLFFRVLDPKITREIRIYLHDGNDNILVNYRNSAIKTRIIGGQGDKNYVIEQVGAKTSLYELPGRTVSGHDSDKIRKVLKSDSLNISYQPKEIYSRHYILPNLGFNNDDGFGVGLMGKFTRPGFRKKPYASIHTISVLYSAATNAANLTYRGEWLKAAGNADLVLGLKIYGPSNTQNFFGTGNQTVYDRDREISYYRARFDLYEFNPGLRWQTKQSSFSAGAAFQLYQYHSNDNIGRLIGDPALRHSADSSTVEATKAFAGVSLAYQYNTRKGDILPIEGILVDLKMNAFSGLNVNSKSLVQFWSAFSIYQKIDKRGNFVLSDRIGGGVTFGQPAFYQSQFLGGQGNLSGYRLFRFAGNHSLYNNFEARLRLGRFAKYIFAGEVGILGLYDVGRVWADNEKSKLLHHGFGAGVYLSPAAMTVIRFNANFSKEGFFPLLAMSWRY
;
A
#
# COMPACT_ATOMS: atom_id res chain seq x y z
N MET A 1 22.03 -40.11 35.46
CA MET A 1 23.01 -39.04 35.24
C MET A 1 22.54 -37.87 34.35
N LYS A 2 21.60 -38.03 33.41
CA LYS A 2 21.14 -36.96 32.52
C LYS A 2 20.25 -35.85 33.15
N LYS A 3 19.59 -36.09 34.30
CA LYS A 3 18.75 -35.10 35.00
C LYS A 3 19.51 -34.11 35.91
N LYS A 4 20.74 -34.41 36.30
CA LYS A 4 21.54 -33.51 37.16
C LYS A 4 22.32 -32.43 36.40
N ILE A 5 22.60 -32.65 35.10
CA ILE A 5 23.32 -31.67 34.26
C ILE A 5 22.42 -30.50 33.88
N SER A 6 21.13 -30.75 33.63
CA SER A 6 20.16 -29.69 33.31
C SER A 6 19.92 -28.73 34.48
N ALA A 7 19.91 -29.20 35.71
CA ALA A 7 19.69 -28.34 36.87
C ALA A 7 20.86 -27.41 37.17
N SER A 8 22.10 -27.90 36.94
CA SER A 8 23.31 -27.09 37.18
C SER A 8 23.49 -25.97 36.15
N ILE A 9 23.11 -26.20 34.87
CA ILE A 9 23.16 -25.15 33.83
C ILE A 9 22.09 -24.09 34.11
N PHE A 10 20.89 -24.50 34.56
CA PHE A 10 19.83 -23.56 34.92
C PHE A 10 20.19 -22.71 36.15
N LEU A 11 20.82 -23.31 37.14
CA LEU A 11 21.28 -22.59 38.32
C LEU A 11 22.45 -21.62 38.04
N SER A 12 23.33 -21.97 37.11
CA SER A 12 24.41 -21.06 36.66
C SER A 12 23.88 -19.86 35.88
N ILE A 13 22.83 -20.02 35.06
CA ILE A 13 22.20 -18.92 34.32
C ILE A 13 21.44 -18.00 35.29
N VAL A 14 20.76 -18.54 36.31
CA VAL A 14 20.05 -17.74 37.30
C VAL A 14 21.02 -16.96 38.21
N LEU A 15 22.17 -17.54 38.54
CA LEU A 15 23.22 -16.87 39.35
C LEU A 15 23.96 -15.78 38.53
N PHE A 16 24.16 -15.98 37.22
CA PHE A 16 24.77 -14.97 36.37
C PHE A 16 23.83 -13.78 36.13
N SER A 17 22.53 -14.03 35.97
CA SER A 17 21.52 -12.95 35.84
C SER A 17 21.29 -12.22 37.17
N GLY A 18 21.41 -12.90 38.30
CA GLY A 18 21.34 -12.27 39.64
C GLY A 18 22.46 -11.28 39.89
N ASN A 19 23.68 -11.63 39.51
CA ASN A 19 24.83 -10.75 39.66
C ASN A 19 24.79 -9.50 38.73
N LEU A 20 24.25 -9.63 37.53
CA LEU A 20 24.00 -8.46 36.63
C LEU A 20 22.93 -7.53 37.20
N LEU A 21 21.92 -8.06 37.87
CA LEU A 21 20.85 -7.25 38.51
C LEU A 21 21.41 -6.45 39.70
N ALA A 22 22.22 -7.07 40.57
CA ALA A 22 22.84 -6.40 41.71
C ALA A 22 23.85 -5.33 41.26
N GLN A 23 24.55 -5.55 40.14
CA GLN A 23 25.44 -4.56 39.54
C GLN A 23 24.70 -3.38 38.91
N GLN A 24 23.50 -3.59 38.36
CA GLN A 24 22.70 -2.51 37.74
C GLN A 24 22.08 -1.56 38.78
N GLU A 25 21.60 -2.07 39.91
CA GLU A 25 21.05 -1.23 40.99
C GLU A 25 22.13 -0.40 41.71
N SER A 26 23.37 -0.87 41.77
CA SER A 26 24.47 -0.14 42.39
C SER A 26 25.05 1.03 41.57
N ASN A 27 24.68 1.15 40.29
CA ASN A 27 25.24 2.17 39.38
C ASN A 27 24.50 3.51 39.39
N PHE A 28 23.28 3.59 39.96
CA PHE A 28 22.50 4.82 40.04
C PHE A 28 22.33 5.30 41.47
N ARG A 29 23.30 6.12 41.94
CA ARG A 29 23.22 6.72 43.30
C ARG A 29 22.36 7.95 43.37
N ASP A 30 22.18 8.66 42.24
CA ASP A 30 21.51 9.94 42.18
C ASP A 30 20.26 9.86 41.26
N SER A 31 19.24 10.64 41.61
CA SER A 31 18.02 10.79 40.84
C SER A 31 17.60 12.25 40.77
N ALA A 32 16.89 12.62 39.68
CA ALA A 32 16.37 13.97 39.49
C ALA A 32 14.88 13.96 39.11
N TRP A 33 14.18 15.01 39.49
CA TRP A 33 12.81 15.24 39.06
C TRP A 33 12.81 15.98 37.71
N VAL A 34 12.43 15.29 36.62
CA VAL A 34 12.47 15.83 35.27
C VAL A 34 11.20 15.51 34.51
N SER A 35 10.83 16.37 33.58
CA SER A 35 9.78 16.12 32.60
C SER A 35 10.43 15.75 31.27
N VAL A 36 9.86 14.77 30.55
CA VAL A 36 10.41 14.32 29.25
C VAL A 36 10.23 15.40 28.19
N LEU A 37 8.97 15.89 28.01
CA LEU A 37 8.65 16.90 26.99
C LEU A 37 7.37 17.65 27.35
N PRO A 38 7.41 18.67 28.23
CA PRO A 38 6.22 19.39 28.73
C PRO A 38 5.34 19.99 27.64
N LYS A 39 5.93 20.38 26.49
CA LYS A 39 5.21 21.02 25.37
C LYS A 39 4.06 20.17 24.81
N TYR A 40 4.09 18.83 24.95
CA TYR A 40 3.00 17.99 24.46
C TYR A 40 1.68 18.19 25.20
N ASP A 41 1.73 18.58 26.47
CA ASP A 41 0.52 18.86 27.27
C ASP A 41 0.01 20.31 27.15
N SER A 42 0.82 21.21 26.58
CA SER A 42 0.50 22.63 26.38
C SER A 42 -0.30 22.84 25.08
N VAL A 43 -1.44 22.16 24.94
CA VAL A 43 -2.27 22.21 23.73
C VAL A 43 -3.74 22.44 24.07
N SER A 44 -4.51 23.04 23.13
CA SER A 44 -5.93 23.36 23.31
C SER A 44 -6.83 22.12 23.36
N LYS A 45 -8.05 22.25 23.87
CA LYS A 45 -9.07 21.18 23.85
C LYS A 45 -9.40 20.73 22.45
N LEU A 46 -9.46 21.65 21.47
CA LEU A 46 -9.67 21.32 20.05
C LEU A 46 -8.53 20.48 19.49
N HIS A 47 -7.28 20.82 19.82
CA HIS A 47 -6.12 20.06 19.42
C HIS A 47 -6.18 18.62 19.98
N ARG A 48 -6.54 18.45 21.27
CA ARG A 48 -6.72 17.11 21.88
C ARG A 48 -7.84 16.31 21.21
N TRP A 49 -8.92 16.95 20.79
CA TRP A 49 -10.01 16.30 20.07
C TRP A 49 -9.57 15.81 18.68
N ILE A 50 -8.78 16.62 17.96
CA ILE A 50 -8.27 16.28 16.61
C ILE A 50 -7.16 15.21 16.68
N PHE A 51 -6.16 15.40 17.57
CA PHE A 51 -4.93 14.61 17.63
C PHE A 51 -4.86 13.63 18.81
N GLY A 52 -5.83 13.62 19.70
CA GLY A 52 -5.91 12.71 20.84
C GLY A 52 -5.33 13.28 22.13
N GLU A 53 -5.83 12.77 23.25
CA GLU A 53 -5.24 12.97 24.59
C GLU A 53 -3.91 12.23 24.72
N ASN A 54 -3.84 10.99 24.20
CA ASN A 54 -2.64 10.16 24.17
C ASN A 54 -1.92 10.07 25.54
N TYR A 55 -0.58 10.18 25.54
CA TYR A 55 0.29 10.20 26.74
C TYR A 55 0.86 11.59 27.06
N ARG A 56 0.15 12.67 26.67
CA ARG A 56 0.61 14.06 26.85
C ARG A 56 0.99 14.37 28.28
N LYS A 57 0.18 13.91 29.24
CA LYS A 57 0.42 14.10 30.67
C LYS A 57 1.70 13.40 31.11
N GLU A 58 1.94 12.19 30.68
CA GLU A 58 3.13 11.40 31.00
C GLU A 58 4.43 12.04 30.52
N TYR A 59 4.37 12.73 29.37
CA TYR A 59 5.50 13.52 28.90
C TYR A 59 5.72 14.81 29.70
N ALA A 60 4.69 15.39 30.27
CA ALA A 60 4.74 16.68 30.97
C ALA A 60 4.98 16.54 32.49
N LEU A 61 4.55 15.44 33.09
CA LEU A 61 4.70 15.22 34.51
C LEU A 61 6.17 15.15 34.92
N LYS A 62 6.50 15.83 36.03
CA LYS A 62 7.78 15.65 36.70
C LYS A 62 7.86 14.23 37.26
N THR A 63 8.84 13.48 36.80
CA THR A 63 9.06 12.10 37.10
C THR A 63 10.44 11.95 37.74
N LYS A 64 10.55 11.19 38.80
CA LYS A 64 11.83 10.91 39.45
C LYS A 64 12.59 9.85 38.65
N LEU A 65 13.63 10.25 37.95
CA LEU A 65 14.43 9.40 37.09
C LEU A 65 15.89 9.30 37.59
N PRO A 66 16.57 8.15 37.40
CA PRO A 66 17.98 8.03 37.66
C PRO A 66 18.80 8.96 36.76
N ILE A 67 19.95 9.39 37.27
CA ILE A 67 20.91 10.19 36.50
C ILE A 67 21.89 9.24 35.83
N ILE A 68 21.95 9.29 34.49
CA ILE A 68 22.88 8.48 33.67
C ILE A 68 24.15 9.29 33.44
N SER A 69 25.22 8.95 34.19
CA SER A 69 26.57 9.45 33.90
C SER A 69 27.35 8.36 33.17
N ILE A 70 27.63 8.57 31.89
CA ILE A 70 28.32 7.56 31.08
C ILE A 70 29.76 7.30 31.52
N SER A 71 30.42 8.26 32.12
CA SER A 71 31.77 8.07 32.69
C SER A 71 31.79 7.21 33.95
N LYS A 72 30.66 7.08 34.67
CA LYS A 72 30.54 6.30 35.90
C LYS A 72 29.84 4.95 35.73
N PHE A 73 28.94 4.87 34.74
CA PHE A 73 28.12 3.69 34.46
C PHE A 73 28.98 2.54 33.94
N ALA A 74 28.74 1.31 34.43
CA ALA A 74 29.45 0.06 34.02
C ALA A 74 30.98 0.19 33.92
N GLY A 75 31.60 0.92 34.88
CA GLY A 75 33.04 1.14 34.88
C GLY A 75 33.54 2.18 33.90
N GLY A 76 32.64 2.98 33.33
CA GLY A 76 32.92 4.03 32.37
C GLY A 76 32.64 3.61 30.92
N LEU A 77 31.64 4.24 30.34
CA LEU A 77 31.29 4.04 28.93
C LEU A 77 32.02 5.05 28.03
N LYS A 78 32.53 4.58 26.90
CA LYS A 78 33.15 5.43 25.86
C LYS A 78 32.28 5.45 24.60
N VAL A 79 32.18 6.61 23.94
CA VAL A 79 31.45 6.72 22.68
C VAL A 79 32.22 6.01 21.56
N LEU A 80 31.59 5.04 20.90
CA LEU A 80 32.13 4.38 19.73
C LEU A 80 31.76 5.14 18.45
N GLN A 81 30.48 5.41 18.28
CA GLN A 81 29.98 6.08 17.07
C GLN A 81 28.57 6.62 17.28
N LEU A 82 28.17 7.55 16.40
CA LEU A 82 26.79 7.97 16.27
C LEU A 82 25.95 6.78 15.74
N GLY A 83 24.85 6.46 16.42
CA GLY A 83 23.95 5.41 15.97
C GLY A 83 23.08 5.87 14.79
N GLY A 84 22.70 4.95 13.92
CA GLY A 84 21.83 5.21 12.78
C GLY A 84 20.35 5.06 13.14
N GLY A 85 19.78 5.94 13.98
CA GLY A 85 18.34 5.97 14.21
C GLY A 85 17.63 6.90 13.22
N ASN A 86 16.52 6.44 12.62
CA ASN A 86 15.74 7.28 11.68
C ASN A 86 14.95 8.37 12.41
N GLN A 87 14.52 8.13 13.64
CA GLN A 87 13.61 9.03 14.38
C GLN A 87 14.15 9.49 15.74
N SER A 88 15.14 8.81 16.33
CA SER A 88 15.74 9.16 17.61
C SER A 88 17.23 9.40 17.47
N LYS A 89 17.78 10.30 18.27
CA LYS A 89 19.24 10.45 18.41
C LYS A 89 19.75 9.23 19.17
N SER A 90 20.84 8.63 18.71
CA SER A 90 21.39 7.41 19.28
C SER A 90 22.92 7.44 19.29
N LEU A 91 23.53 6.99 20.39
CA LEU A 91 24.97 6.75 20.48
C LEU A 91 25.24 5.28 20.77
N ARG A 92 26.22 4.72 20.10
CA ARG A 92 26.83 3.46 20.51
C ARG A 92 27.97 3.73 21.47
N LEU A 93 27.94 3.01 22.58
CA LEU A 93 28.90 3.12 23.65
C LEU A 93 29.53 1.75 23.87
N ILE A 94 30.71 1.72 24.47
CA ILE A 94 31.40 0.49 24.88
C ILE A 94 31.86 0.61 26.34
N ASP A 95 31.68 -0.45 27.10
CA ASP A 95 32.24 -0.53 28.46
C ASP A 95 33.68 -1.10 28.49
N SER A 96 34.27 -1.15 29.67
CA SER A 96 35.63 -1.66 29.86
C SER A 96 35.78 -3.16 29.54
N ASN A 97 34.68 -3.92 29.52
CA ASN A 97 34.64 -5.33 29.22
C ASN A 97 34.40 -5.63 27.72
N GLY A 98 34.27 -4.60 26.89
CA GLY A 98 34.00 -4.72 25.46
C GLY A 98 32.52 -4.92 25.12
N ASN A 99 31.60 -4.77 26.06
CA ASN A 99 30.18 -4.88 25.79
C ASN A 99 29.67 -3.58 25.15
N GLU A 100 28.89 -3.70 24.10
CA GLU A 100 28.25 -2.56 23.42
C GLU A 100 26.96 -2.16 24.12
N TRP A 101 26.81 -0.85 24.33
CA TRP A 101 25.62 -0.21 24.87
C TRP A 101 25.02 0.76 23.84
N THR A 102 23.74 1.01 23.95
CA THR A 102 23.04 2.01 23.14
C THR A 102 22.39 3.03 24.06
N LEU A 103 22.74 4.31 23.89
CA LEU A 103 22.06 5.45 24.49
C LEU A 103 21.17 6.08 23.43
N ARG A 104 19.84 6.14 23.68
CA ARG A 104 18.85 6.62 22.72
C ARG A 104 17.96 7.67 23.36
N SER A 105 17.73 8.83 22.70
CA SER A 105 16.82 9.85 23.18
C SER A 105 15.36 9.32 23.23
N VAL A 106 14.64 9.64 24.30
CA VAL A 106 13.20 9.37 24.41
C VAL A 106 12.42 10.35 23.50
N GLU A 107 12.87 11.59 23.41
CA GLU A 107 12.35 12.53 22.40
C GLU A 107 12.68 12.04 20.98
N LYS A 108 11.68 12.07 20.10
CA LYS A 108 11.80 11.63 18.70
C LYS A 108 11.68 12.78 17.73
N TYR A 109 12.34 12.62 16.58
CA TYR A 109 12.45 13.59 15.47
C TYR A 109 11.94 12.99 14.16
N PRO A 110 10.67 12.60 14.08
CA PRO A 110 10.11 11.86 12.93
C PRO A 110 10.09 12.68 11.64
N GLU A 111 10.23 13.99 11.72
CA GLU A 111 10.34 14.89 10.58
C GLU A 111 11.55 14.62 9.68
N VAL A 112 12.54 13.88 10.16
CA VAL A 112 13.70 13.45 9.34
C VAL A 112 13.23 12.57 8.18
N LEU A 113 12.18 11.78 8.38
CA LEU A 113 11.60 10.88 7.38
C LEU A 113 10.76 11.61 6.33
N LEU A 114 10.34 12.84 6.59
CA LEU A 114 9.55 13.60 5.64
C LEU A 114 10.36 14.03 4.43
N PRO A 115 9.78 13.94 3.20
CA PRO A 115 10.33 14.60 2.03
C PRO A 115 10.60 16.08 2.29
N LYS A 116 11.67 16.63 1.71
CA LYS A 116 12.06 18.03 1.91
C LYS A 116 10.88 19.02 1.76
N ALA A 117 10.04 18.79 0.75
CA ALA A 117 8.88 19.65 0.48
C ALA A 117 7.83 19.66 1.61
N LEU A 118 7.78 18.66 2.47
CA LEU A 118 6.78 18.54 3.52
C LEU A 118 7.34 18.91 4.91
N LYS A 119 8.66 19.06 5.06
CA LYS A 119 9.31 19.37 6.35
C LYS A 119 8.90 20.70 6.96
N GLU A 120 8.46 21.66 6.16
CA GLU A 120 8.04 23.00 6.58
C GLU A 120 6.52 23.15 6.66
N THR A 121 5.76 22.05 6.48
CA THR A 121 4.31 22.05 6.50
C THR A 121 3.77 21.62 7.86
N PHE A 122 2.45 21.83 8.08
CA PHE A 122 1.76 21.32 9.26
C PHE A 122 1.89 19.79 9.43
N LEU A 123 2.16 19.04 8.35
CA LEU A 123 2.40 17.60 8.42
C LEU A 123 3.59 17.27 9.32
N ARG A 124 4.63 18.11 9.35
CA ARG A 124 5.71 17.97 10.33
C ARG A 124 5.18 18.02 11.75
N ASP A 125 4.32 18.98 12.03
CA ASP A 125 3.78 19.17 13.38
C ASP A 125 2.77 18.08 13.73
N VAL A 126 1.98 17.59 12.76
CA VAL A 126 1.10 16.42 12.91
C VAL A 126 1.91 15.16 13.25
N ILE A 127 3.00 14.91 12.53
CA ILE A 127 3.85 13.73 12.77
C ILE A 127 4.59 13.85 14.09
N LYS A 128 5.10 15.05 14.44
CA LYS A 128 5.68 15.30 15.75
C LYS A 128 4.68 15.11 16.88
N ASP A 129 3.49 15.63 16.72
CA ASP A 129 2.43 15.51 17.72
C ASP A 129 1.99 14.05 17.92
N ASN A 130 2.02 13.25 16.84
CA ASN A 130 1.71 11.81 16.91
C ASN A 130 2.70 11.03 17.77
N MET A 131 3.91 11.55 18.04
CA MET A 131 4.84 10.94 19.00
C MET A 131 4.29 10.93 20.42
N SER A 132 3.37 11.81 20.77
CA SER A 132 2.63 11.79 22.03
C SER A 132 1.79 10.52 22.20
N ALA A 133 1.55 9.76 21.13
CA ALA A 133 0.86 8.47 21.15
C ALA A 133 1.72 7.32 21.70
N GLN A 134 3.05 7.47 21.76
CA GLN A 134 3.96 6.51 22.35
C GLN A 134 4.09 6.78 23.85
N HIS A 135 4.09 5.71 24.65
CA HIS A 135 4.28 5.88 26.10
C HIS A 135 5.77 6.04 26.43
N PRO A 136 6.21 7.13 27.08
CA PRO A 136 7.65 7.44 27.22
C PRO A 136 8.44 6.39 28.02
N PHE A 137 7.78 5.60 28.87
CA PHE A 137 8.41 4.63 29.77
C PHE A 137 7.99 3.17 29.50
N SER A 138 7.24 2.88 28.47
CA SER A 138 6.68 1.55 28.19
C SER A 138 7.75 0.45 28.03
N ALA A 139 8.91 0.79 27.52
CA ALA A 139 10.03 -0.13 27.37
C ALA A 139 10.47 -0.80 28.70
N LEU A 140 10.19 -0.17 29.83
CA LEU A 140 10.52 -0.71 31.17
C LEU A 140 9.60 -1.87 31.59
N VAL A 141 8.40 -1.98 31.00
CA VAL A 141 7.41 -3.02 31.36
C VAL A 141 7.73 -4.36 30.69
N VAL A 142 8.25 -4.33 29.48
CA VAL A 142 8.42 -5.51 28.63
C VAL A 142 9.40 -6.55 29.18
N PRO A 143 10.55 -6.20 29.77
CA PRO A 143 11.53 -7.18 30.26
C PRO A 143 10.96 -8.20 31.22
N THR A 144 10.09 -7.78 32.14
CA THR A 144 9.45 -8.68 33.13
C THR A 144 8.55 -9.70 32.44
N LEU A 145 7.76 -9.26 31.43
CA LEU A 145 6.89 -10.14 30.66
C LEU A 145 7.69 -11.09 29.75
N ALA A 146 8.72 -10.59 29.11
CA ALA A 146 9.60 -11.37 28.25
C ALA A 146 10.38 -12.45 29.03
N HIS A 147 10.81 -12.12 30.25
CA HIS A 147 11.49 -13.07 31.15
C HIS A 147 10.60 -14.26 31.50
N ALA A 148 9.31 -14.02 31.77
CA ALA A 148 8.36 -15.06 32.15
C ALA A 148 8.13 -16.13 31.04
N ILE A 149 8.37 -15.78 29.78
CA ILE A 149 8.31 -16.72 28.65
C ILE A 149 9.69 -17.27 28.25
N GLY A 150 10.75 -16.92 28.97
CA GLY A 150 12.12 -17.34 28.64
C GLY A 150 12.69 -16.68 27.38
N ALA A 151 12.10 -15.56 26.94
CA ALA A 151 12.55 -14.86 25.75
C ALA A 151 13.81 -14.03 26.01
N ALA A 152 14.69 -13.97 25.03
CA ALA A 152 15.85 -13.08 25.09
C ALA A 152 15.37 -11.60 25.07
N HIS A 153 15.85 -10.82 26.02
CA HIS A 153 15.46 -9.41 26.18
C HIS A 153 16.60 -8.59 26.78
N SER A 154 16.63 -7.31 26.52
CA SER A 154 17.43 -6.32 27.23
C SER A 154 16.66 -5.79 28.44
N ARG A 155 17.36 -5.20 29.40
CA ARG A 155 16.77 -4.45 30.52
C ARG A 155 17.18 -3.00 30.38
N PRO A 156 16.38 -2.16 29.75
CA PRO A 156 16.72 -0.76 29.57
C PRO A 156 16.61 0.02 30.87
N VAL A 157 17.38 1.08 30.96
CA VAL A 157 17.25 2.12 31.99
C VAL A 157 16.85 3.41 31.28
N ILE A 158 15.82 4.08 31.79
CA ILE A 158 15.43 5.41 31.30
C ILE A 158 15.80 6.43 32.38
N GLY A 159 16.63 7.41 32.03
CA GLY A 159 17.16 8.38 32.98
C GLY A 159 17.52 9.71 32.34
N LEU A 160 17.82 10.68 33.18
CA LEU A 160 18.39 11.97 32.79
C LEU A 160 19.89 11.81 32.51
N VAL A 161 20.32 12.12 31.31
CA VAL A 161 21.74 12.11 30.95
C VAL A 161 22.45 13.29 31.59
N ALA A 162 23.43 13.02 32.41
CA ALA A 162 24.25 14.06 33.05
C ALA A 162 25.11 14.82 32.02
N GLU A 163 25.53 16.01 32.35
CA GLU A 163 26.69 16.62 31.68
C GLU A 163 27.91 15.78 31.99
N ASP A 164 28.48 15.17 30.98
CA ASP A 164 29.54 14.17 31.14
C ASP A 164 30.61 14.38 30.06
N VAL A 165 31.87 14.44 30.48
CA VAL A 165 33.02 14.64 29.61
C VAL A 165 33.14 13.57 28.54
N ASN A 166 32.74 12.34 28.83
CA ASN A 166 32.77 11.21 27.88
C ASN A 166 31.76 11.35 26.73
N LEU A 167 30.78 12.27 26.81
CA LEU A 167 29.90 12.61 25.67
C LEU A 167 30.65 13.37 24.57
N GLY A 168 31.72 14.09 24.89
CA GLY A 168 32.49 14.87 23.93
C GLY A 168 31.62 15.82 23.10
N ILE A 169 31.80 15.79 21.80
CA ILE A 169 31.03 16.63 20.85
C ILE A 169 29.52 16.34 20.84
N HIS A 170 29.08 15.22 21.39
CA HIS A 170 27.67 14.80 21.45
C HIS A 170 26.95 15.33 22.71
N ALA A 171 27.66 16.03 23.61
CA ALA A 171 27.05 16.61 24.82
C ALA A 171 25.87 17.53 24.47
N LYS A 172 25.99 18.35 23.41
CA LYS A 172 24.91 19.23 22.93
C LYS A 172 23.61 18.51 22.55
N ASP A 173 23.68 17.21 22.23
CA ASP A 173 22.55 16.41 21.77
C ASP A 173 21.95 15.54 22.86
N PHE A 174 22.74 15.20 23.90
CA PHE A 174 22.35 14.22 24.92
C PHE A 174 22.37 14.77 26.35
N ALA A 175 23.27 15.69 26.69
CA ALA A 175 23.31 16.24 28.04
C ALA A 175 21.96 16.89 28.43
N ASN A 176 21.55 16.69 29.65
CA ASN A 176 20.28 17.21 30.21
C ASN A 176 19.02 16.73 29.47
N THR A 177 19.11 15.63 28.71
CA THR A 177 17.95 15.00 28.05
C THR A 177 17.57 13.68 28.70
N VAL A 178 16.31 13.28 28.58
CA VAL A 178 15.87 11.94 29.00
C VAL A 178 16.18 10.96 27.91
N ALA A 179 16.96 9.91 28.26
CA ALA A 179 17.37 8.89 27.31
C ALA A 179 17.19 7.48 27.89
N LEU A 180 17.09 6.51 27.00
CA LEU A 180 17.10 5.09 27.26
C LEU A 180 18.52 4.57 27.04
N LEU A 181 19.07 3.90 28.04
CA LEU A 181 20.35 3.19 27.98
C LEU A 181 20.10 1.69 28.10
N GLU A 182 20.61 0.92 27.13
CA GLU A 182 20.46 -0.54 27.13
C GLU A 182 21.71 -1.26 26.63
N LEU A 183 21.96 -2.43 27.22
CA LEU A 183 22.98 -3.36 26.74
C LEU A 183 22.52 -3.99 25.42
N ARG A 184 23.38 -3.98 24.43
CA ARG A 184 22.98 -4.26 23.05
C ARG A 184 22.80 -5.74 22.75
N GLU A 185 23.66 -6.58 23.25
CA GLU A 185 23.64 -8.03 23.00
C GLU A 185 23.86 -8.82 24.31
N PRO A 186 22.96 -8.70 25.30
CA PRO A 186 23.15 -9.30 26.61
C PRO A 186 23.20 -10.84 26.60
N TRP A 187 22.72 -11.45 25.50
CA TRP A 187 22.65 -12.91 25.32
C TRP A 187 23.75 -13.46 24.42
N GLY A 188 24.67 -12.63 23.95
CA GLY A 188 25.73 -12.94 23.01
C GLY A 188 25.51 -12.36 21.63
N LYS A 189 26.49 -12.52 20.77
CA LYS A 189 26.53 -11.95 19.42
C LYS A 189 25.38 -12.49 18.53
N THR A 190 24.68 -11.58 17.88
CA THR A 190 23.50 -11.89 17.06
C THR A 190 23.73 -11.56 15.60
N ASP A 191 23.03 -12.26 14.71
CA ASP A 191 22.96 -11.97 13.28
C ASP A 191 21.75 -11.10 12.95
N ASN A 192 21.80 -10.33 11.84
CA ASN A 192 20.61 -9.68 11.27
C ASN A 192 19.80 -10.70 10.46
N SER A 193 18.58 -10.32 10.04
CA SER A 193 17.69 -11.22 9.30
C SER A 193 18.31 -11.68 7.97
N GLU A 194 18.96 -10.79 7.23
CA GLU A 194 19.60 -11.13 5.94
C GLU A 194 20.67 -12.21 6.10
N LYS A 195 21.57 -12.04 7.08
CA LYS A 195 22.64 -13.02 7.34
C LYS A 195 22.06 -14.35 7.82
N MET A 196 21.03 -14.32 8.65
CA MET A 196 20.34 -15.51 9.12
C MET A 196 19.67 -16.24 7.93
N TYR A 197 18.93 -15.54 7.07
CA TYR A 197 18.31 -16.16 5.89
C TYR A 197 19.34 -16.82 4.98
N LYS A 198 20.46 -16.14 4.72
CA LYS A 198 21.57 -16.73 3.95
C LYS A 198 22.08 -18.03 4.56
N LYS A 199 22.30 -18.04 5.87
CA LYS A 199 22.77 -19.22 6.59
C LYS A 199 21.79 -20.39 6.54
N LEU A 200 20.49 -20.09 6.59
CA LEU A 200 19.45 -21.12 6.49
C LEU A 200 19.35 -21.70 5.09
N ALA A 201 19.55 -20.89 4.07
CA ALA A 201 19.62 -21.40 2.68
C ALA A 201 20.87 -22.25 2.46
N GLU A 202 22.02 -21.87 3.01
CA GLU A 202 23.29 -22.58 2.85
C GLU A 202 23.32 -23.98 3.49
N ASP A 203 22.46 -24.28 4.48
CA ASP A 203 22.51 -25.56 5.20
C ASP A 203 21.14 -25.94 5.80
N ASN A 204 20.64 -27.12 5.43
CA ASN A 204 19.35 -27.65 5.88
C ASN A 204 19.37 -28.25 7.31
N ASP A 205 20.51 -28.27 7.99
CA ASP A 205 20.59 -28.53 9.42
C ASP A 205 20.37 -27.26 10.26
N ASN A 206 20.39 -26.08 9.64
CA ASN A 206 20.04 -24.83 10.30
C ASN A 206 18.53 -24.65 10.44
N SER A 207 18.09 -24.06 11.53
CA SER A 207 16.67 -23.89 11.84
C SER A 207 16.41 -22.61 12.64
N VAL A 208 15.14 -22.18 12.68
CA VAL A 208 14.66 -21.10 13.55
C VAL A 208 13.79 -21.67 14.65
N ASP A 209 13.84 -21.06 15.84
CA ASP A 209 12.92 -21.37 16.92
C ASP A 209 11.55 -20.70 16.67
N ALA A 210 10.73 -21.32 15.81
CA ALA A 210 9.41 -20.80 15.45
C ALA A 210 8.44 -20.77 16.66
N PRO A 211 8.45 -21.73 17.61
CA PRO A 211 7.68 -21.63 18.83
C PRO A 211 8.04 -20.39 19.68
N ALA A 212 9.33 -20.10 19.86
CA ALA A 212 9.76 -18.90 20.58
C ALA A 212 9.34 -17.61 19.85
N LEU A 213 9.41 -17.61 18.51
CA LEU A 213 8.92 -16.49 17.71
C LEU A 213 7.43 -16.27 17.90
N LEU A 214 6.62 -17.33 17.95
CA LEU A 214 5.18 -17.22 18.19
C LEU A 214 4.87 -16.66 19.57
N GLN A 215 5.57 -17.10 20.64
CA GLN A 215 5.42 -16.53 21.97
C GLN A 215 5.74 -15.03 22.00
N LEU A 216 6.79 -14.62 21.28
CA LEU A 216 7.14 -13.19 21.15
C LEU A 216 6.08 -12.40 20.37
N LYS A 217 5.45 -12.99 19.35
CA LYS A 217 4.32 -12.36 18.65
C LYS A 217 3.07 -12.26 19.53
N CYS A 218 2.83 -13.25 20.39
CA CYS A 218 1.79 -13.15 21.42
C CYS A 218 2.07 -11.98 22.39
N LEU A 219 3.34 -11.80 22.79
CA LEU A 219 3.75 -10.67 23.61
C LEU A 219 3.55 -9.34 22.87
N ASP A 220 3.93 -9.25 21.58
CA ASP A 220 3.72 -8.05 20.77
C ASP A 220 2.22 -7.67 20.73
N VAL A 221 1.33 -8.65 20.53
CA VAL A 221 -0.13 -8.44 20.53
C VAL A 221 -0.63 -8.04 21.91
N LEU A 222 -0.16 -8.70 22.95
CA LEU A 222 -0.56 -8.42 24.35
C LEU A 222 -0.25 -6.98 24.74
N VAL A 223 0.96 -6.49 24.45
CA VAL A 223 1.41 -5.14 24.82
C VAL A 223 1.13 -4.08 23.75
N GLY A 224 0.59 -4.46 22.58
CA GLY A 224 0.25 -3.53 21.51
C GLY A 224 1.42 -3.00 20.70
N ASP A 225 2.50 -3.76 20.58
CA ASP A 225 3.70 -3.41 19.81
C ASP A 225 3.52 -3.83 18.35
N TRP A 226 3.02 -2.93 17.52
CA TRP A 226 2.68 -3.20 16.11
C TRP A 226 3.85 -3.09 15.14
N ASP A 227 4.92 -2.34 15.47
CA ASP A 227 6.04 -2.04 14.57
C ASP A 227 7.12 -3.13 14.63
N ARG A 228 6.79 -4.31 14.10
CA ARG A 228 7.63 -5.51 14.20
C ARG A 228 8.14 -6.00 12.84
N HIS A 229 8.70 -5.05 12.02
CA HIS A 229 9.35 -5.36 10.74
C HIS A 229 10.71 -6.05 10.91
N ASP A 230 11.32 -6.52 9.83
CA ASP A 230 12.53 -7.35 9.85
C ASP A 230 13.71 -6.73 10.60
N ASP A 231 13.92 -5.41 10.51
CA ASP A 231 15.01 -4.72 11.21
C ASP A 231 14.83 -4.67 12.73
N GLN A 232 13.63 -4.94 13.23
CA GLN A 232 13.32 -5.02 14.65
C GLN A 232 13.70 -6.39 15.26
N TRP A 233 14.30 -7.27 14.48
CA TRP A 233 14.71 -8.59 14.90
C TRP A 233 16.21 -8.79 14.78
N ARG A 234 16.75 -9.50 15.77
CA ARG A 234 18.07 -10.09 15.72
C ARG A 234 17.93 -11.58 15.99
N TRP A 235 18.91 -12.33 15.58
CA TRP A 235 18.87 -13.77 15.61
C TRP A 235 20.11 -14.29 16.31
N LEU A 236 19.90 -14.92 17.48
CA LEU A 236 20.97 -15.46 18.31
C LEU A 236 21.30 -16.88 17.83
N PRO A 237 22.50 -17.14 17.28
CA PRO A 237 22.89 -18.47 16.84
C PRO A 237 23.21 -19.36 18.05
N ARG A 238 22.52 -20.48 18.15
CA ARG A 238 22.83 -21.56 19.11
C ARG A 238 23.28 -22.78 18.33
N LYS A 239 24.54 -23.17 18.53
CA LYS A 239 25.09 -24.41 17.96
C LYS A 239 24.30 -25.60 18.45
N GLN A 240 23.98 -26.52 17.55
CA GLN A 240 23.42 -27.82 17.82
C GLN A 240 24.45 -28.91 17.47
N GLU A 241 24.13 -30.17 17.65
CA GLU A 241 24.96 -31.30 17.23
C GLU A 241 25.27 -31.22 15.74
N LYS A 242 24.23 -30.94 14.93
CA LYS A 242 24.35 -30.56 13.53
C LYS A 242 23.65 -29.21 13.31
N GLY A 243 24.35 -28.27 12.68
CA GLY A 243 23.79 -26.96 12.31
C GLY A 243 23.66 -25.95 13.44
N ILE A 244 22.83 -24.94 13.21
CA ILE A 244 22.56 -23.78 14.08
C ILE A 244 21.05 -23.62 14.24
N ARG A 245 20.60 -23.48 15.49
CA ARG A 245 19.23 -23.02 15.78
C ARG A 245 19.25 -21.54 16.13
N TYR A 246 18.52 -20.75 15.38
CA TYR A 246 18.39 -19.32 15.57
C TYR A 246 17.26 -18.98 16.54
N ILE A 247 17.60 -18.34 17.66
CA ILE A 247 16.63 -17.85 18.63
C ILE A 247 16.27 -16.40 18.29
N PRO A 248 14.98 -16.05 18.16
CA PRO A 248 14.56 -14.69 17.88
C PRO A 248 14.80 -13.76 19.07
N VAL A 249 15.39 -12.60 18.80
CA VAL A 249 15.66 -11.54 19.78
C VAL A 249 15.00 -10.25 19.30
N PRO A 250 13.89 -9.84 19.92
CA PRO A 250 13.22 -8.61 19.55
C PRO A 250 13.99 -7.39 20.05
N ARG A 251 14.00 -6.34 19.23
CA ARG A 251 14.56 -5.02 19.56
C ARG A 251 13.52 -3.95 19.46
N ASP A 252 13.85 -2.78 20.00
CA ASP A 252 13.06 -1.54 19.86
C ASP A 252 11.59 -1.70 20.31
N ARG A 253 11.34 -1.56 21.60
CA ARG A 253 10.02 -1.73 22.23
C ARG A 253 9.31 -0.39 22.46
N ASP A 254 9.48 0.56 21.56
CA ASP A 254 8.99 1.92 21.72
C ASP A 254 7.51 2.13 21.31
N GLN A 255 6.92 1.14 20.64
CA GLN A 255 5.49 1.18 20.26
C GLN A 255 4.59 0.48 21.29
N VAL A 256 5.16 -0.07 22.36
CA VAL A 256 4.38 -0.71 23.44
C VAL A 256 3.39 0.30 24.04
N PHE A 257 2.12 -0.14 24.16
CA PHE A 257 0.98 0.67 24.63
C PHE A 257 0.66 1.87 23.72
N PHE A 258 1.01 1.81 22.45
CA PHE A 258 0.73 2.89 21.49
C PHE A 258 -0.73 3.35 21.55
N SER A 259 -0.98 4.63 21.80
CA SER A 259 -2.32 5.21 21.95
C SER A 259 -2.73 5.96 20.69
N SER A 260 -3.87 5.66 20.09
CA SER A 260 -4.33 6.29 18.86
C SER A 260 -5.77 6.83 19.04
N GLN A 261 -5.91 7.92 19.77
CA GLN A 261 -7.21 8.44 20.22
C GLN A 261 -7.77 9.58 19.36
N GLY A 262 -6.93 10.28 18.60
CA GLY A 262 -7.33 11.42 17.79
C GLY A 262 -8.19 11.03 16.58
N LYS A 263 -8.97 11.99 16.07
CA LYS A 263 -9.79 11.78 14.85
C LYS A 263 -8.93 11.51 13.62
N ILE A 264 -7.79 12.21 13.48
CA ILE A 264 -6.86 12.01 12.36
C ILE A 264 -6.22 10.61 12.44
N GLN A 265 -5.79 10.18 13.62
CA GLN A 265 -5.20 8.86 13.81
C GLN A 265 -6.22 7.74 13.51
N ARG A 266 -7.47 7.90 13.92
CA ARG A 266 -8.54 6.93 13.60
C ARG A 266 -8.80 6.84 12.09
N LEU A 267 -8.78 7.97 11.38
CA LEU A 267 -8.88 7.96 9.91
C LEU A 267 -7.68 7.27 9.26
N SER A 268 -6.47 7.45 9.81
CA SER A 268 -5.27 6.81 9.27
C SER A 268 -5.24 5.29 9.45
N GLN A 269 -6.03 4.72 10.38
CA GLN A 269 -6.14 3.27 10.59
C GLN A 269 -6.94 2.54 9.50
N SER A 270 -7.45 3.25 8.52
CA SER A 270 -8.17 2.65 7.39
C SER A 270 -7.26 1.71 6.58
N SER A 271 -7.83 0.67 5.97
CA SER A 271 -7.09 -0.35 5.22
C SER A 271 -6.24 0.18 4.05
N TRP A 272 -6.51 1.40 3.61
CA TRP A 272 -5.77 2.07 2.54
C TRP A 272 -4.59 2.92 3.03
N SER A 273 -4.48 3.18 4.32
CA SER A 273 -3.45 4.04 4.92
C SER A 273 -2.52 3.22 5.84
N LEU A 274 -2.67 3.32 7.13
CA LEU A 274 -1.82 2.71 8.15
C LEU A 274 -2.64 1.80 9.10
N PRO A 275 -3.27 0.72 8.61
CA PRO A 275 -4.20 -0.09 9.37
C PRO A 275 -3.56 -0.85 10.54
N MET A 276 -2.21 -0.98 10.56
CA MET A 276 -1.47 -1.59 11.64
C MET A 276 -1.38 -0.69 12.88
N MET A 277 -1.46 0.63 12.73
CA MET A 277 -1.32 1.60 13.84
C MET A 277 -2.56 1.66 14.73
N GLN A 278 -3.09 0.49 15.12
CA GLN A 278 -4.25 0.42 16.02
C GLN A 278 -3.87 0.82 17.45
N GLY A 279 -4.71 1.67 18.04
CA GLY A 279 -4.49 2.12 19.42
C GLY A 279 -4.60 0.99 20.43
N TYR A 280 -3.84 1.11 21.52
CA TYR A 280 -3.86 0.15 22.62
C TYR A 280 -5.15 0.31 23.44
N GLU A 281 -6.12 -0.55 23.16
CA GLU A 281 -7.40 -0.64 23.88
C GLU A 281 -7.59 -2.05 24.46
N ARG A 282 -8.71 -2.32 25.13
CA ARG A 282 -9.01 -3.62 25.72
C ARG A 282 -9.10 -4.74 24.68
N ASP A 283 -9.66 -4.41 23.54
CA ASP A 283 -9.78 -5.25 22.36
C ASP A 283 -8.83 -4.78 21.24
N LEU A 284 -8.70 -5.58 20.23
CA LEU A 284 -7.95 -5.30 19.02
C LEU A 284 -8.92 -5.34 17.83
N GLN A 285 -8.98 -4.26 17.06
CA GLN A 285 -9.95 -4.14 15.96
C GLN A 285 -9.72 -5.17 14.85
N ASN A 286 -8.47 -5.43 14.48
CA ASN A 286 -8.12 -6.36 13.42
C ASN A 286 -6.69 -6.89 13.59
N ILE A 287 -6.59 -8.12 14.06
CA ILE A 287 -5.30 -8.81 14.29
C ILE A 287 -4.50 -8.98 13.00
N ASN A 288 -5.16 -9.20 11.87
CA ASN A 288 -4.49 -9.45 10.60
C ASN A 288 -3.70 -8.22 10.16
N TRP A 289 -4.29 -7.03 10.26
CA TRP A 289 -3.60 -5.79 9.96
C TRP A 289 -2.59 -5.40 11.04
N PHE A 290 -2.87 -5.70 12.30
CA PHE A 290 -1.93 -5.42 13.39
C PHE A 290 -0.57 -6.12 13.18
N LEU A 291 -0.59 -7.37 12.72
CA LEU A 291 0.62 -8.17 12.46
C LEU A 291 1.21 -7.98 11.04
N TRP A 292 0.75 -6.98 10.29
CA TRP A 292 1.15 -6.76 8.90
C TRP A 292 2.65 -6.44 8.74
N GLU A 293 3.25 -5.68 9.66
CA GLU A 293 4.68 -5.34 9.60
C GLU A 293 5.57 -6.60 9.69
N GLY A 294 5.17 -7.60 10.43
CA GLY A 294 5.89 -8.87 10.54
C GLY A 294 5.59 -9.89 9.43
N ARG A 295 4.83 -9.54 8.40
CA ARG A 295 4.32 -10.50 7.39
C ARG A 295 5.40 -11.30 6.67
N GLU A 296 6.60 -10.75 6.47
CA GLU A 296 7.70 -11.44 5.78
C GLU A 296 8.32 -12.52 6.68
N ILE A 297 8.66 -12.19 7.92
CA ILE A 297 9.12 -13.16 8.92
C ILE A 297 8.05 -14.24 9.15
N ASN A 298 6.81 -13.83 9.33
CA ASN A 298 5.71 -14.75 9.56
C ASN A 298 5.51 -15.72 8.39
N SER A 299 5.72 -15.28 7.13
CA SER A 299 5.63 -16.11 5.92
C SER A 299 6.62 -17.26 5.91
N ARG A 300 7.77 -17.08 6.53
CA ARG A 300 8.85 -18.08 6.52
C ARG A 300 8.70 -19.10 7.63
N TRP A 301 8.27 -18.70 8.85
CA TRP A 301 8.40 -19.53 10.03
C TRP A 301 7.08 -20.01 10.62
N PHE A 302 5.96 -19.34 10.39
CA PHE A 302 4.67 -19.76 10.93
C PHE A 302 3.97 -20.85 10.10
N ASN A 303 4.54 -21.22 8.98
CA ASN A 303 4.06 -22.31 8.14
C ASN A 303 4.41 -23.71 8.66
N GLU A 304 5.34 -23.83 9.62
CA GLU A 304 5.79 -25.12 10.17
C GLU A 304 4.79 -25.71 11.20
N MET A 305 3.92 -24.88 11.76
CA MET A 305 3.02 -25.29 12.84
C MET A 305 1.61 -25.60 12.35
N ASP A 306 1.06 -26.70 12.82
CA ASP A 306 -0.36 -26.96 12.68
C ASP A 306 -1.18 -26.16 13.72
N LEU A 307 -2.51 -26.15 13.58
CA LEU A 307 -3.38 -25.37 14.47
C LEU A 307 -3.33 -25.84 15.93
N SER A 308 -3.10 -27.14 16.18
CA SER A 308 -3.09 -27.69 17.53
C SER A 308 -1.82 -27.26 18.27
N VAL A 309 -0.69 -27.33 17.62
CA VAL A 309 0.62 -26.84 18.14
C VAL A 309 0.54 -25.34 18.38
N TRP A 310 0.00 -24.59 17.41
CA TRP A 310 -0.21 -23.13 17.53
C TRP A 310 -1.03 -22.77 18.77
N ASN A 311 -2.22 -23.38 18.90
CA ASN A 311 -3.11 -23.12 20.04
C ASN A 311 -2.51 -23.55 21.36
N GLY A 312 -1.72 -24.63 21.37
CA GLY A 312 -0.97 -25.08 22.56
C GLY A 312 0.03 -24.04 23.05
N ILE A 313 0.82 -23.44 22.13
CA ILE A 313 1.80 -22.40 22.45
C ILE A 313 1.10 -21.13 22.94
N VAL A 314 0.03 -20.71 22.28
CA VAL A 314 -0.74 -19.52 22.69
C VAL A 314 -1.34 -19.71 24.08
N LYS A 315 -1.88 -20.90 24.38
CA LYS A 315 -2.43 -21.23 25.70
C LYS A 315 -1.35 -21.22 26.78
N ASP A 316 -0.19 -21.84 26.52
CA ASP A 316 0.96 -21.81 27.44
C ASP A 316 1.41 -20.36 27.73
N PHE A 317 1.50 -19.53 26.68
CA PHE A 317 1.77 -18.10 26.84
C PHE A 317 0.75 -17.42 27.75
N CYS A 318 -0.55 -17.60 27.52
CA CYS A 318 -1.59 -16.99 28.33
C CYS A 318 -1.53 -17.44 29.81
N ASN A 319 -1.21 -18.70 30.06
CA ASN A 319 -1.06 -19.23 31.42
C ASN A 319 0.11 -18.59 32.18
N LYS A 320 1.21 -18.26 31.48
CA LYS A 320 2.35 -17.57 32.06
C LYS A 320 2.08 -16.10 32.37
N MET A 321 1.15 -15.47 31.67
CA MET A 321 0.78 -14.05 31.81
C MET A 321 -0.23 -13.84 32.93
N THR A 322 0.20 -14.06 34.19
CA THR A 322 -0.67 -13.93 35.37
C THR A 322 -0.96 -12.47 35.73
N ASP A 323 -2.01 -12.24 36.54
CA ASP A 323 -2.35 -10.92 37.04
C ASP A 323 -1.22 -10.31 37.91
N SER A 324 -0.59 -11.15 38.75
CA SER A 324 0.56 -10.74 39.55
C SER A 324 1.76 -10.34 38.68
N LEU A 325 2.00 -11.07 37.61
CA LEU A 325 3.07 -10.72 36.66
C LEU A 325 2.81 -9.36 35.98
N PHE A 326 1.55 -9.05 35.66
CA PHE A 326 1.19 -7.75 35.11
C PHE A 326 1.43 -6.62 36.09
N GLU A 327 1.05 -6.82 37.37
CA GLU A 327 1.33 -5.83 38.42
C GLU A 327 2.82 -5.60 38.56
N GLN A 328 3.60 -6.68 38.62
CA GLN A 328 5.06 -6.61 38.71
C GLN A 328 5.69 -5.93 37.50
N ALA A 329 5.17 -6.19 36.30
CA ALA A 329 5.67 -5.56 35.10
C ALA A 329 5.36 -4.06 35.09
N LEU A 330 4.13 -3.67 35.46
CA LEU A 330 3.71 -2.27 35.50
C LEU A 330 4.41 -1.47 36.60
N SER A 331 4.77 -2.09 37.73
CA SER A 331 5.51 -1.43 38.82
C SER A 331 6.92 -0.94 38.42
N ASN A 332 7.45 -1.36 37.27
CA ASN A 332 8.65 -0.77 36.69
C ASN A 332 8.43 0.63 36.08
N LEU A 333 7.18 1.08 35.91
CA LEU A 333 6.91 2.46 35.50
C LEU A 333 7.26 3.42 36.63
N PRO A 334 7.99 4.51 36.37
CA PRO A 334 8.34 5.46 37.41
C PRO A 334 7.13 6.26 37.89
N GLU A 335 7.11 6.63 39.19
CA GLU A 335 6.11 7.56 39.73
C GLU A 335 6.31 8.99 39.21
N PRO A 336 5.23 9.74 38.93
CA PRO A 336 3.82 9.39 39.16
C PRO A 336 3.13 8.66 37.98
N ASN A 337 3.87 8.26 36.95
CA ASN A 337 3.31 7.62 35.76
C ASN A 337 2.67 6.26 36.06
N TYR A 338 3.25 5.49 36.97
CA TYR A 338 2.66 4.24 37.43
C TYR A 338 1.27 4.46 38.03
N SER A 339 1.15 5.32 39.05
CA SER A 339 -0.14 5.62 39.68
C SER A 339 -1.18 6.18 38.69
N LEU A 340 -0.76 6.96 37.69
CA LEU A 340 -1.65 7.54 36.70
C LEU A 340 -2.27 6.49 35.76
N ARG A 341 -1.51 5.44 35.39
CA ARG A 341 -1.91 4.51 34.31
C ARG A 341 -2.12 3.08 34.74
N ARG A 342 -1.68 2.69 35.91
CA ARG A 342 -1.70 1.31 36.41
C ARG A 342 -3.06 0.64 36.19
N GLU A 343 -4.12 1.23 36.71
CA GLU A 343 -5.46 0.63 36.67
C GLU A 343 -5.95 0.40 35.24
N LYS A 344 -5.78 1.41 34.37
CA LYS A 344 -6.18 1.32 32.95
C LYS A 344 -5.38 0.27 32.22
N LEU A 345 -4.04 0.29 32.34
CA LEU A 345 -3.16 -0.65 31.65
C LEU A 345 -3.35 -2.10 32.12
N LEU A 346 -3.53 -2.29 33.44
CA LEU A 346 -3.83 -3.61 33.99
C LEU A 346 -5.13 -4.20 33.43
N LYS A 347 -6.18 -3.40 33.37
CA LYS A 347 -7.46 -3.80 32.78
C LYS A 347 -7.33 -4.14 31.28
N GLN A 348 -6.55 -3.38 30.54
CA GLN A 348 -6.28 -3.64 29.12
C GLN A 348 -5.46 -4.92 28.93
N LEU A 349 -4.40 -5.15 29.71
CA LEU A 349 -3.60 -6.37 29.68
C LEU A 349 -4.44 -7.62 29.97
N LYS A 350 -5.26 -7.59 31.02
CA LYS A 350 -6.18 -8.71 31.38
C LYS A 350 -7.16 -9.00 30.25
N SER A 351 -7.79 -7.96 29.69
CA SER A 351 -8.73 -8.13 28.58
C SER A 351 -8.05 -8.73 27.35
N ARG A 352 -6.89 -8.20 26.96
CA ARG A 352 -6.14 -8.72 25.81
C ARG A 352 -5.66 -10.15 26.00
N ARG A 353 -5.18 -10.51 27.20
CA ARG A 353 -4.83 -11.91 27.52
C ARG A 353 -6.02 -12.85 27.29
N THR A 354 -7.22 -12.44 27.72
CA THR A 354 -8.45 -13.25 27.54
C THR A 354 -8.81 -13.42 26.07
N LEU A 355 -8.66 -12.36 25.26
CA LEU A 355 -8.99 -12.38 23.83
C LEU A 355 -7.89 -13.01 22.96
N LEU A 356 -6.67 -13.11 23.47
CA LEU A 356 -5.50 -13.51 22.68
C LEU A 356 -5.65 -14.86 21.97
N PRO A 357 -6.21 -15.93 22.59
CA PRO A 357 -6.40 -17.21 21.89
C PRO A 357 -7.27 -17.10 20.64
N GLU A 358 -8.37 -16.39 20.70
CA GLU A 358 -9.29 -16.18 19.58
C GLU A 358 -8.61 -15.33 18.48
N LEU A 359 -7.98 -14.23 18.85
CA LEU A 359 -7.26 -13.36 17.91
C LEU A 359 -6.15 -14.11 17.19
N MET A 360 -5.35 -14.90 17.90
CA MET A 360 -4.24 -15.64 17.30
C MET A 360 -4.74 -16.80 16.42
N GLU A 361 -5.88 -17.44 16.74
CA GLU A 361 -6.49 -18.41 15.84
C GLU A 361 -7.07 -17.75 14.59
N GLU A 362 -7.70 -16.57 14.69
CA GLU A 362 -8.12 -15.79 13.54
C GLU A 362 -6.93 -15.50 12.62
N TYR A 363 -5.81 -15.03 13.19
CA TYR A 363 -4.60 -14.77 12.43
C TYR A 363 -4.04 -16.04 11.78
N TYR A 364 -4.01 -17.17 12.50
CA TYR A 364 -3.59 -18.45 11.95
C TYR A 364 -4.41 -18.83 10.71
N ARG A 365 -5.74 -18.76 10.79
CA ARG A 365 -6.64 -19.07 9.69
C ARG A 365 -6.48 -18.11 8.51
N PHE A 366 -6.31 -16.82 8.78
CA PHE A 366 -6.04 -15.83 7.75
C PHE A 366 -4.71 -16.08 7.04
N PHE A 367 -3.69 -16.31 7.81
CA PHE A 367 -2.31 -16.36 7.35
C PHE A 367 -2.00 -17.68 6.63
N ASN A 368 -2.55 -18.77 7.08
CA ASN A 368 -2.38 -20.10 6.48
C ASN A 368 -3.30 -20.38 5.28
N ARG A 369 -4.03 -19.39 4.77
CA ARG A 369 -4.72 -19.52 3.47
C ARG A 369 -3.74 -19.82 2.34
N ILE A 370 -2.54 -19.30 2.44
CA ILE A 370 -1.43 -19.60 1.53
C ILE A 370 -0.24 -19.98 2.41
N VAL A 371 0.35 -21.13 2.14
CA VAL A 371 1.52 -21.64 2.85
C VAL A 371 2.72 -21.62 1.91
N ASP A 372 3.73 -20.81 2.24
CA ASP A 372 5.01 -20.81 1.56
C ASP A 372 5.95 -21.77 2.29
N ILE A 373 6.60 -22.67 1.58
CA ILE A 373 7.59 -23.62 2.10
C ILE A 373 8.88 -23.39 1.33
N GLU A 374 9.94 -23.02 2.03
CA GLU A 374 11.27 -22.81 1.44
C GLU A 374 12.19 -23.96 1.81
N LEU A 375 12.85 -24.53 0.82
CA LEU A 375 13.93 -25.48 0.98
C LEU A 375 15.26 -24.74 1.12
N SER A 376 16.36 -25.50 1.18
CA SER A 376 17.71 -24.96 1.20
C SER A 376 18.43 -25.07 -0.15
N ASP A 377 19.71 -24.71 -0.20
CA ASP A 377 20.59 -24.95 -1.36
C ASP A 377 21.23 -26.34 -1.29
N LYS A 378 20.78 -27.22 -0.39
CA LYS A 378 21.21 -28.61 -0.24
C LYS A 378 20.24 -29.56 -0.96
N HIS A 379 20.48 -30.85 -0.82
CA HIS A 379 19.69 -31.89 -1.48
C HIS A 379 18.53 -32.32 -0.58
N GLU A 380 17.33 -32.18 -1.06
CA GLU A 380 16.11 -32.55 -0.34
C GLU A 380 15.18 -33.43 -1.19
N SER A 381 14.41 -34.27 -0.53
CA SER A 381 13.26 -34.94 -1.11
C SER A 381 11.98 -34.26 -0.66
N VAL A 382 11.08 -34.01 -1.62
CA VAL A 382 9.77 -33.42 -1.38
C VAL A 382 8.70 -34.42 -1.79
N SER A 383 7.87 -34.82 -0.86
CA SER A 383 6.70 -35.65 -1.12
C SER A 383 5.42 -34.85 -0.86
N VAL A 384 4.57 -34.73 -1.87
CA VAL A 384 3.26 -34.11 -1.78
C VAL A 384 2.21 -35.19 -2.05
N ARG A 385 1.44 -35.56 -1.02
CA ARG A 385 0.42 -36.59 -1.09
C ARG A 385 -0.84 -36.15 -0.38
N ASP A 386 -1.93 -36.83 -0.60
CA ASP A 386 -3.17 -36.53 0.13
C ASP A 386 -3.61 -37.69 1.04
N THR A 387 -4.54 -37.37 1.92
CA THR A 387 -5.26 -38.35 2.73
C THR A 387 -6.62 -38.65 2.09
N LEU A 388 -7.25 -39.73 2.48
CA LEU A 388 -8.61 -40.11 2.05
C LEU A 388 -9.65 -39.00 2.29
N ASN A 389 -9.41 -38.14 3.31
CA ASN A 389 -10.28 -37.01 3.65
C ASN A 389 -9.91 -35.71 2.89
N GLY A 390 -9.09 -35.79 1.85
CA GLY A 390 -8.73 -34.63 1.02
C GLY A 390 -7.77 -33.61 1.66
N LYS A 391 -7.19 -33.91 2.82
CA LYS A 391 -6.10 -33.11 3.39
C LYS A 391 -4.81 -33.36 2.59
N LEU A 392 -4.00 -32.33 2.41
CA LEU A 392 -2.73 -32.45 1.71
C LEU A 392 -1.59 -32.65 2.72
N VAL A 393 -0.74 -33.62 2.48
CA VAL A 393 0.45 -33.91 3.28
C VAL A 393 1.67 -33.45 2.50
N VAL A 394 2.50 -32.60 3.10
CA VAL A 394 3.80 -32.23 2.58
C VAL A 394 4.85 -32.77 3.54
N ASP A 395 5.76 -33.55 3.01
CA ASP A 395 6.85 -34.19 3.75
C ASP A 395 8.16 -33.89 3.03
N ILE A 396 9.09 -33.29 3.73
CA ILE A 396 10.41 -32.90 3.20
C ILE A 396 11.49 -33.51 4.07
N ALA A 397 12.44 -34.18 3.43
CA ALA A 397 13.56 -34.79 4.13
C ALA A 397 14.89 -34.42 3.46
N LYS A 398 15.94 -34.32 4.26
CA LYS A 398 17.32 -34.21 3.81
C LYS A 398 17.73 -35.47 3.06
N LEU A 399 18.41 -35.33 1.93
CA LEU A 399 19.00 -36.41 1.20
C LEU A 399 20.49 -36.57 1.49
N ASN A 400 20.90 -37.82 1.69
CA ASN A 400 22.29 -38.24 1.63
C ASN A 400 22.44 -39.23 0.47
N GLY A 401 22.96 -38.75 -0.67
CA GLY A 401 22.84 -39.44 -1.95
C GLY A 401 21.35 -39.56 -2.34
N SER A 402 20.86 -40.79 -2.44
CA SER A 402 19.45 -41.09 -2.79
C SER A 402 18.59 -41.44 -1.57
N VAL A 403 19.15 -41.46 -0.37
CA VAL A 403 18.45 -41.91 0.85
C VAL A 403 18.00 -40.74 1.68
N ALA A 404 16.76 -40.77 2.12
CA ALA A 404 16.23 -39.79 3.09
C ALA A 404 16.85 -40.06 4.48
N GLU A 405 17.58 -39.07 5.00
CA GLU A 405 18.31 -39.17 6.29
C GLU A 405 17.51 -38.60 7.46
N LYS A 406 16.93 -37.39 7.28
CA LYS A 406 16.31 -36.63 8.37
C LYS A 406 15.10 -35.90 7.83
N GLN A 407 13.97 -35.99 8.53
CA GLN A 407 12.79 -35.18 8.22
C GLN A 407 13.06 -33.71 8.60
N LEU A 408 12.88 -32.81 7.64
CA LEU A 408 13.07 -31.37 7.80
C LEU A 408 11.74 -30.66 8.02
N PHE A 409 10.70 -31.10 7.32
CA PHE A 409 9.38 -30.50 7.40
C PHE A 409 8.31 -31.59 7.22
N PHE A 410 7.28 -31.53 8.07
CA PHE A 410 6.11 -32.40 7.91
C PHE A 410 4.85 -31.63 8.30
N ARG A 411 3.86 -31.62 7.42
CA ARG A 411 2.61 -30.94 7.70
C ARG A 411 1.43 -31.57 6.99
N VAL A 412 0.32 -31.66 7.70
CA VAL A 412 -1.00 -32.04 7.18
C VAL A 412 -1.86 -30.78 7.05
N LEU A 413 -2.19 -30.41 5.84
CA LEU A 413 -2.87 -29.15 5.50
C LEU A 413 -4.35 -29.40 5.22
N ASP A 414 -5.22 -28.67 5.92
CA ASP A 414 -6.67 -28.78 5.78
C ASP A 414 -7.16 -27.80 4.69
N PRO A 415 -7.87 -28.28 3.64
CA PRO A 415 -8.41 -27.43 2.59
C PRO A 415 -9.46 -26.40 3.08
N LYS A 416 -10.02 -26.58 4.28
CA LYS A 416 -10.89 -25.59 4.91
C LYS A 416 -10.13 -24.32 5.36
N ILE A 417 -8.82 -24.44 5.59
CA ILE A 417 -7.93 -23.35 6.00
C ILE A 417 -7.05 -22.95 4.84
N THR A 418 -6.32 -23.92 4.25
CA THR A 418 -5.29 -23.68 3.24
C THR A 418 -5.87 -23.84 1.84
N ARG A 419 -5.75 -22.81 1.00
CA ARG A 419 -6.22 -22.81 -0.39
C ARG A 419 -5.08 -23.00 -1.40
N GLU A 420 -3.87 -22.65 -1.00
CA GLU A 420 -2.69 -22.70 -1.88
C GLU A 420 -1.44 -23.02 -1.06
N ILE A 421 -0.57 -23.90 -1.59
CA ILE A 421 0.80 -24.07 -1.12
C ILE A 421 1.77 -23.64 -2.20
N ARG A 422 2.94 -23.15 -1.80
CA ARG A 422 4.05 -22.75 -2.65
C ARG A 422 5.31 -23.36 -2.09
N ILE A 423 5.93 -24.24 -2.84
CA ILE A 423 7.17 -24.94 -2.47
C ILE A 423 8.30 -24.36 -3.31
N TYR A 424 9.26 -23.71 -2.66
CA TYR A 424 10.43 -23.09 -3.28
C TYR A 424 11.63 -23.97 -3.06
N LEU A 425 12.19 -24.54 -4.13
CA LEU A 425 13.22 -25.58 -4.08
C LEU A 425 14.63 -25.01 -3.97
N HIS A 426 14.84 -23.72 -4.24
CA HIS A 426 16.17 -23.10 -4.26
C HIS A 426 17.20 -23.85 -5.12
N ASP A 427 18.49 -23.92 -4.72
CA ASP A 427 19.58 -24.31 -5.59
C ASP A 427 19.99 -25.79 -5.49
N GLY A 428 19.51 -26.56 -4.52
CA GLY A 428 19.87 -27.99 -4.32
C GLY A 428 19.52 -28.92 -5.50
N ASN A 429 20.05 -30.16 -5.47
CA ASN A 429 19.59 -31.24 -6.34
C ASN A 429 18.48 -32.00 -5.62
N ASP A 430 17.23 -31.81 -6.01
CA ASP A 430 16.09 -32.30 -5.27
C ASP A 430 15.27 -33.33 -6.01
N ASN A 431 14.67 -34.24 -5.24
CA ASN A 431 13.70 -35.21 -5.74
C ASN A 431 12.27 -34.80 -5.32
N ILE A 432 11.41 -34.58 -6.29
CA ILE A 432 10.06 -34.08 -6.04
C ILE A 432 9.05 -35.14 -6.51
N LEU A 433 8.28 -35.71 -5.58
CA LEU A 433 7.19 -36.64 -5.84
C LEU A 433 5.86 -35.96 -5.54
N VAL A 434 4.99 -35.90 -6.54
CA VAL A 434 3.63 -35.41 -6.39
C VAL A 434 2.65 -36.54 -6.68
N ASN A 435 1.90 -36.95 -5.66
CA ASN A 435 0.94 -38.03 -5.73
C ASN A 435 -0.27 -37.71 -4.87
N TYR A 436 -1.20 -36.88 -5.37
CA TYR A 436 -2.44 -36.57 -4.69
C TYR A 436 -3.61 -36.40 -5.67
N ARG A 437 -4.81 -36.79 -5.27
CA ARG A 437 -6.02 -36.77 -6.13
C ARG A 437 -7.18 -36.00 -5.51
N ASN A 438 -7.38 -36.14 -4.22
CA ASN A 438 -8.62 -35.70 -3.55
C ASN A 438 -8.52 -34.30 -2.94
N SER A 439 -7.31 -33.73 -2.82
CA SER A 439 -7.12 -32.43 -2.22
C SER A 439 -7.48 -31.29 -3.16
N ALA A 440 -8.27 -30.33 -2.67
CA ALA A 440 -8.63 -29.10 -3.38
C ALA A 440 -7.55 -28.00 -3.25
N ILE A 441 -6.46 -28.25 -2.52
CA ILE A 441 -5.39 -27.26 -2.27
C ILE A 441 -4.57 -27.09 -3.55
N LYS A 442 -4.52 -25.86 -4.03
CA LYS A 442 -3.70 -25.49 -5.18
C LYS A 442 -2.22 -25.59 -4.86
N THR A 443 -1.46 -26.33 -5.68
CA THR A 443 -0.04 -26.53 -5.47
C THR A 443 0.80 -25.75 -6.50
N ARG A 444 1.78 -25.01 -6.03
CA ARG A 444 2.82 -24.40 -6.86
C ARG A 444 4.16 -24.94 -6.44
N ILE A 445 4.88 -25.50 -7.39
CA ILE A 445 6.26 -25.91 -7.23
C ILE A 445 7.11 -24.89 -7.97
N ILE A 446 8.07 -24.31 -7.29
CA ILE A 446 8.95 -23.28 -7.81
C ILE A 446 10.36 -23.83 -7.74
N GLY A 447 10.94 -24.09 -8.90
CA GLY A 447 12.30 -24.63 -9.04
C GLY A 447 13.38 -23.67 -8.57
N GLY A 448 14.58 -23.93 -8.99
CA GLY A 448 15.78 -23.15 -8.65
C GLY A 448 16.94 -23.50 -9.56
N GLN A 449 18.15 -23.19 -9.13
CA GLN A 449 19.34 -23.72 -9.78
C GLN A 449 19.50 -25.21 -9.35
N GLY A 450 20.56 -25.91 -9.81
CA GLY A 450 20.75 -27.32 -9.51
C GLY A 450 19.82 -28.25 -10.30
N ASP A 451 20.02 -29.56 -10.17
CA ASP A 451 19.24 -30.56 -10.87
C ASP A 451 18.01 -30.96 -10.07
N LYS A 452 16.85 -30.89 -10.70
CA LYS A 452 15.57 -31.24 -10.10
C LYS A 452 14.97 -32.43 -10.82
N ASN A 453 14.61 -33.46 -10.07
CA ASN A 453 13.90 -34.63 -10.57
C ASN A 453 12.42 -34.54 -10.19
N TYR A 454 11.56 -34.31 -11.17
CA TYR A 454 10.11 -34.15 -10.96
C TYR A 454 9.38 -35.43 -11.40
N VAL A 455 8.71 -36.07 -10.46
CA VAL A 455 7.85 -37.23 -10.70
C VAL A 455 6.41 -36.85 -10.30
N ILE A 456 5.52 -36.73 -11.28
CA ILE A 456 4.12 -36.34 -11.09
C ILE A 456 3.24 -37.56 -11.39
N GLU A 457 2.94 -38.33 -10.37
CA GLU A 457 2.14 -39.58 -10.51
C GLU A 457 0.65 -39.27 -10.61
N GLN A 458 0.12 -38.47 -9.70
CA GLN A 458 -1.28 -38.06 -9.69
C GLN A 458 -1.43 -36.60 -9.24
N VAL A 459 -2.34 -35.88 -9.87
CA VAL A 459 -2.70 -34.51 -9.47
C VAL A 459 -4.21 -34.30 -9.50
N GLY A 460 -4.77 -33.79 -8.40
CA GLY A 460 -6.19 -33.51 -8.27
C GLY A 460 -6.53 -32.05 -8.57
N ALA A 461 -5.94 -31.12 -7.85
CA ALA A 461 -6.20 -29.69 -7.98
C ALA A 461 -5.22 -29.00 -8.96
N LYS A 462 -5.44 -27.70 -9.21
CA LYS A 462 -4.60 -26.88 -10.09
C LYS A 462 -3.14 -26.85 -9.61
N THR A 463 -2.31 -27.71 -10.20
CA THR A 463 -0.88 -27.78 -9.94
C THR A 463 -0.11 -27.03 -11.00
N SER A 464 0.91 -26.27 -10.58
CA SER A 464 1.75 -25.50 -11.49
C SER A 464 3.22 -25.63 -11.12
N LEU A 465 4.05 -25.89 -12.12
CA LEU A 465 5.51 -25.90 -12.01
C LEU A 465 6.08 -24.62 -12.64
N TYR A 466 6.89 -23.89 -11.91
CA TYR A 466 7.65 -22.73 -12.36
C TYR A 466 9.13 -23.10 -12.37
N GLU A 467 9.73 -23.23 -13.57
CA GLU A 467 11.08 -23.76 -13.69
C GLU A 467 11.83 -23.10 -14.85
N LEU A 468 13.11 -23.34 -14.91
CA LEU A 468 13.96 -23.01 -16.05
C LEU A 468 13.62 -23.90 -17.24
N PRO A 469 13.85 -23.45 -18.50
CA PRO A 469 13.70 -24.29 -19.68
C PRO A 469 14.63 -25.53 -19.67
N GLY A 470 14.21 -26.60 -20.32
CA GLY A 470 15.01 -27.82 -20.48
C GLY A 470 14.94 -28.83 -19.33
N ARG A 471 14.13 -28.58 -18.32
CA ARG A 471 13.90 -29.51 -17.21
C ARG A 471 12.90 -30.60 -17.59
N THR A 472 13.21 -31.84 -17.24
CA THR A 472 12.35 -32.99 -17.48
C THR A 472 11.36 -33.19 -16.35
N VAL A 473 10.13 -33.51 -16.70
CA VAL A 473 9.07 -33.87 -15.78
C VAL A 473 8.50 -35.20 -16.21
N SER A 474 8.55 -36.19 -15.34
CA SER A 474 8.06 -37.54 -15.56
C SER A 474 6.82 -37.86 -14.72
N GLY A 475 6.28 -39.08 -14.88
CA GLY A 475 5.12 -39.57 -14.16
C GLY A 475 3.83 -39.50 -14.97
N HIS A 476 2.81 -40.24 -14.52
CA HIS A 476 1.56 -40.47 -15.26
C HIS A 476 0.78 -39.17 -15.55
N ASP A 477 0.75 -38.23 -14.63
CA ASP A 477 0.00 -36.97 -14.75
C ASP A 477 0.90 -35.77 -15.08
N SER A 478 2.12 -35.98 -15.59
CA SER A 478 3.09 -34.95 -15.94
C SER A 478 2.56 -33.90 -16.94
N ASP A 479 1.61 -34.30 -17.81
CA ASP A 479 1.00 -33.40 -18.79
C ASP A 479 -0.22 -32.65 -18.27
N LYS A 480 -0.79 -33.03 -17.12
CA LYS A 480 -1.92 -32.38 -16.53
C LYS A 480 -1.56 -31.13 -15.73
N ILE A 481 -0.28 -30.93 -15.42
CA ILE A 481 0.18 -29.77 -14.68
C ILE A 481 0.47 -28.58 -15.62
N ARG A 482 0.25 -27.37 -15.10
CA ARG A 482 0.65 -26.15 -15.82
C ARG A 482 2.15 -25.92 -15.67
N LYS A 483 2.93 -26.09 -16.74
CA LYS A 483 4.35 -25.79 -16.79
C LYS A 483 4.58 -24.33 -17.21
N VAL A 484 5.33 -23.56 -16.41
CA VAL A 484 5.74 -22.18 -16.69
C VAL A 484 7.28 -22.17 -16.76
N LEU A 485 7.79 -22.44 -17.94
CA LEU A 485 9.23 -22.58 -18.19
C LEU A 485 9.77 -21.28 -18.75
N LYS A 486 10.62 -20.57 -17.98
CA LYS A 486 11.21 -19.29 -18.37
C LYS A 486 12.63 -19.18 -17.84
N SER A 487 13.53 -18.60 -18.65
CA SER A 487 14.90 -18.28 -18.25
C SER A 487 15.02 -17.07 -17.31
N ASP A 488 13.92 -16.33 -17.07
CA ASP A 488 13.87 -15.20 -16.14
C ASP A 488 14.04 -15.70 -14.69
N SER A 489 15.04 -15.19 -13.99
CA SER A 489 15.31 -15.50 -12.58
C SER A 489 14.12 -15.24 -11.67
N LEU A 490 13.26 -14.27 -11.99
CA LEU A 490 12.03 -14.02 -11.25
C LEU A 490 11.05 -15.22 -11.33
N ASN A 491 11.22 -16.12 -12.33
CA ASN A 491 10.39 -17.32 -12.44
C ASN A 491 10.66 -18.36 -11.35
N ILE A 492 11.86 -18.36 -10.79
CA ILE A 492 12.29 -19.34 -9.78
C ILE A 492 12.62 -18.71 -8.42
N SER A 493 12.68 -17.35 -8.33
CA SER A 493 13.02 -16.67 -7.07
C SER A 493 11.90 -16.75 -6.04
N TYR A 494 12.30 -16.79 -4.78
CA TYR A 494 11.37 -16.61 -3.66
C TYR A 494 10.76 -15.22 -3.69
N GLN A 495 9.47 -15.16 -3.45
CA GLN A 495 8.74 -13.91 -3.22
C GLN A 495 7.74 -14.14 -2.08
N PRO A 496 7.85 -13.39 -0.97
CA PRO A 496 6.92 -13.49 0.14
C PRO A 496 5.47 -13.36 -0.34
N LYS A 497 4.58 -14.14 0.26
CA LYS A 497 3.16 -14.07 -0.06
C LYS A 497 2.58 -12.71 0.28
N GLU A 498 1.82 -12.15 -0.63
CA GLU A 498 0.97 -11.00 -0.37
C GLU A 498 -0.48 -11.48 -0.32
N ILE A 499 -1.13 -11.30 0.81
CA ILE A 499 -2.50 -11.75 1.09
C ILE A 499 -3.44 -10.62 1.51
N TYR A 500 -2.90 -9.42 1.71
CA TYR A 500 -3.63 -8.26 2.21
C TYR A 500 -4.33 -7.52 1.06
N SER A 501 -5.64 -7.63 1.02
CA SER A 501 -6.46 -6.82 0.11
C SER A 501 -6.69 -5.44 0.70
N ARG A 502 -6.57 -4.41 -0.14
CA ARG A 502 -6.80 -3.02 0.27
C ARG A 502 -8.07 -2.48 -0.36
N HIS A 503 -8.82 -1.71 0.39
CA HIS A 503 -9.99 -1.01 -0.13
C HIS A 503 -10.13 0.35 0.54
N TYR A 504 -10.67 1.29 -0.19
CA TYR A 504 -11.07 2.57 0.36
C TYR A 504 -12.30 3.10 -0.36
N ILE A 505 -13.06 3.92 0.34
CA ILE A 505 -14.16 4.69 -0.19
C ILE A 505 -13.90 6.14 0.16
N LEU A 506 -13.87 7.00 -0.84
CA LEU A 506 -13.59 8.42 -0.69
C LEU A 506 -14.74 9.23 -1.27
N PRO A 507 -14.98 10.45 -0.76
CA PRO A 507 -15.82 11.41 -1.45
C PRO A 507 -15.31 11.65 -2.88
N ASN A 508 -16.21 11.68 -3.83
CA ASN A 508 -15.96 12.08 -5.21
C ASN A 508 -16.56 13.45 -5.42
N LEU A 509 -15.71 14.44 -5.60
CA LEU A 509 -16.14 15.82 -5.81
C LEU A 509 -15.69 16.25 -7.20
N GLY A 510 -16.59 16.86 -7.95
CA GLY A 510 -16.32 17.38 -9.28
C GLY A 510 -16.93 18.76 -9.47
N PHE A 511 -16.35 19.49 -10.40
CA PHE A 511 -16.91 20.74 -10.85
C PHE A 511 -16.61 20.91 -12.34
N ASN A 512 -17.62 21.29 -13.10
CA ASN A 512 -17.45 21.83 -14.44
C ASN A 512 -18.48 22.95 -14.68
N ASN A 513 -18.20 23.83 -15.64
CA ASN A 513 -19.04 25.01 -15.85
C ASN A 513 -20.45 24.69 -16.40
N ASP A 514 -20.64 23.49 -16.92
CA ASP A 514 -21.91 23.09 -17.53
C ASP A 514 -22.81 22.34 -16.53
N ASP A 515 -22.26 21.47 -15.71
CA ASP A 515 -23.00 20.67 -14.72
C ASP A 515 -22.92 21.23 -13.28
N GLY A 516 -22.07 22.24 -13.07
CA GLY A 516 -21.85 22.82 -11.73
C GLY A 516 -21.07 21.87 -10.82
N PHE A 517 -21.39 21.91 -9.53
CA PHE A 517 -20.80 21.01 -8.53
C PHE A 517 -21.44 19.63 -8.58
N GLY A 518 -20.58 18.61 -8.63
CA GLY A 518 -20.95 17.23 -8.48
C GLY A 518 -20.46 16.67 -7.15
N VAL A 519 -21.27 15.87 -6.50
CA VAL A 519 -20.95 15.16 -5.26
C VAL A 519 -21.23 13.67 -5.43
N GLY A 520 -20.41 12.83 -4.79
CA GLY A 520 -20.56 11.40 -4.91
C GLY A 520 -19.57 10.62 -4.08
N LEU A 521 -19.39 9.35 -4.44
CA LEU A 521 -18.46 8.43 -3.79
C LEU A 521 -17.62 7.68 -4.82
N MET A 522 -16.38 7.42 -4.49
CA MET A 522 -15.47 6.56 -5.24
C MET A 522 -14.94 5.46 -4.34
N GLY A 523 -15.16 4.20 -4.74
CA GLY A 523 -14.60 3.02 -4.11
C GLY A 523 -13.49 2.40 -4.96
N LYS A 524 -12.39 2.01 -4.32
CA LYS A 524 -11.30 1.29 -4.97
C LYS A 524 -10.92 0.05 -4.17
N PHE A 525 -10.92 -1.11 -4.83
CA PHE A 525 -10.67 -2.42 -4.23
C PHE A 525 -9.49 -3.06 -4.95
N THR A 526 -8.42 -3.34 -4.22
CA THR A 526 -7.19 -3.91 -4.77
C THR A 526 -6.92 -5.26 -4.15
N ARG A 527 -6.68 -6.29 -4.98
CA ARG A 527 -6.38 -7.65 -4.55
C ARG A 527 -5.00 -8.07 -5.02
N PRO A 528 -4.14 -8.58 -4.15
CA PRO A 528 -2.85 -9.14 -4.54
C PRO A 528 -2.98 -10.52 -5.19
N GLY A 529 -1.90 -11.02 -5.79
CA GLY A 529 -1.81 -12.36 -6.32
C GLY A 529 -0.40 -12.80 -6.63
N PHE A 530 -0.22 -14.11 -6.81
CA PHE A 530 1.09 -14.69 -7.05
C PHE A 530 1.74 -14.10 -8.32
N ARG A 531 2.90 -13.46 -8.14
CA ARG A 531 3.70 -12.84 -9.22
C ARG A 531 2.95 -11.81 -10.06
N LYS A 532 1.91 -11.19 -9.50
CA LYS A 532 1.15 -10.14 -10.13
C LYS A 532 1.38 -8.82 -9.38
N LYS A 533 2.35 -8.03 -9.84
CA LYS A 533 2.66 -6.71 -9.28
C LYS A 533 2.21 -5.62 -10.25
N PRO A 534 1.64 -4.51 -9.76
CA PRO A 534 1.41 -4.14 -8.35
C PRO A 534 0.18 -4.79 -7.70
N TYR A 535 -0.68 -5.49 -8.43
CA TYR A 535 -1.89 -6.18 -7.95
C TYR A 535 -2.27 -7.35 -8.89
N ALA A 536 -3.15 -8.23 -8.43
CA ALA A 536 -3.79 -9.22 -9.32
C ALA A 536 -5.05 -8.66 -9.96
N SER A 537 -5.87 -7.95 -9.18
CA SER A 537 -7.00 -7.20 -9.69
C SER A 537 -7.21 -5.88 -8.95
N ILE A 538 -7.77 -4.92 -9.67
CA ILE A 538 -8.20 -3.63 -9.13
C ILE A 538 -9.58 -3.33 -9.67
N HIS A 539 -10.47 -2.84 -8.80
CA HIS A 539 -11.83 -2.47 -9.14
C HIS A 539 -12.06 -1.05 -8.64
N THR A 540 -12.44 -0.16 -9.53
CA THR A 540 -12.82 1.22 -9.21
C THR A 540 -14.28 1.42 -9.57
N ILE A 541 -15.08 1.87 -8.61
CA ILE A 541 -16.47 2.25 -8.80
C ILE A 541 -16.58 3.71 -8.41
N SER A 542 -17.20 4.52 -9.24
CA SER A 542 -17.40 5.95 -8.97
C SER A 542 -18.82 6.33 -9.31
N VAL A 543 -19.48 7.01 -8.40
CA VAL A 543 -20.79 7.63 -8.60
C VAL A 543 -20.63 9.13 -8.41
N LEU A 544 -21.25 9.91 -9.28
CA LEU A 544 -21.28 11.37 -9.18
C LEU A 544 -22.69 11.85 -9.51
N TYR A 545 -23.22 12.77 -8.71
CA TYR A 545 -24.47 13.47 -8.95
C TYR A 545 -24.22 14.97 -9.04
N SER A 546 -24.73 15.59 -10.10
CA SER A 546 -24.60 17.01 -10.38
C SER A 546 -25.93 17.71 -10.13
N ALA A 547 -25.99 18.51 -9.05
CA ALA A 547 -27.25 19.13 -8.60
C ALA A 547 -27.81 20.16 -9.60
N ALA A 548 -26.95 20.90 -10.31
CA ALA A 548 -27.38 21.93 -11.27
C ALA A 548 -28.09 21.36 -12.51
N THR A 549 -27.83 20.11 -12.84
CA THR A 549 -28.41 19.44 -14.01
C THR A 549 -29.29 18.24 -13.63
N ASN A 550 -29.33 17.86 -12.35
CA ASN A 550 -29.94 16.62 -11.87
C ASN A 550 -29.41 15.36 -12.58
N ALA A 551 -28.18 15.44 -13.10
CA ALA A 551 -27.55 14.36 -13.82
C ALA A 551 -26.74 13.46 -12.89
N ALA A 552 -26.89 12.16 -13.06
CA ALA A 552 -26.09 11.18 -12.35
C ALA A 552 -25.23 10.36 -13.30
N ASN A 553 -24.06 9.96 -12.85
CA ASN A 553 -23.24 9.00 -13.57
C ASN A 553 -22.64 7.96 -12.63
N LEU A 554 -22.52 6.74 -13.14
CA LEU A 554 -21.80 5.64 -12.50
C LEU A 554 -20.74 5.15 -13.47
N THR A 555 -19.52 5.04 -12.99
CA THR A 555 -18.43 4.40 -13.73
C THR A 555 -17.88 3.23 -12.93
N TYR A 556 -17.66 2.11 -13.61
CA TYR A 556 -16.92 0.97 -13.09
C TYR A 556 -15.77 0.63 -14.01
N ARG A 557 -14.60 0.40 -13.42
CA ARG A 557 -13.43 -0.13 -14.11
C ARG A 557 -12.83 -1.27 -13.32
N GLY A 558 -12.82 -2.45 -13.93
CA GLY A 558 -12.17 -3.66 -13.40
C GLY A 558 -10.94 -4.01 -14.24
N GLU A 559 -9.84 -4.30 -13.59
CA GLU A 559 -8.60 -4.74 -14.24
C GLU A 559 -8.09 -6.00 -13.56
N TRP A 560 -7.71 -7.01 -14.34
CA TRP A 560 -7.09 -8.26 -13.89
C TRP A 560 -5.78 -8.45 -14.64
N LEU A 561 -4.67 -8.25 -13.97
CA LEU A 561 -3.35 -8.34 -14.60
C LEU A 561 -3.04 -9.77 -15.05
N LYS A 562 -2.53 -9.90 -16.28
CA LYS A 562 -2.11 -11.17 -16.88
C LYS A 562 -3.19 -12.25 -16.74
N ALA A 563 -4.43 -11.90 -17.05
CA ALA A 563 -5.57 -12.82 -16.97
C ALA A 563 -5.60 -13.82 -18.13
N ALA A 564 -5.13 -13.39 -19.32
CA ALA A 564 -5.02 -14.21 -20.52
C ALA A 564 -3.57 -14.17 -21.04
N GLY A 565 -2.74 -15.09 -20.59
CA GLY A 565 -1.31 -15.09 -20.93
C GLY A 565 -0.60 -13.83 -20.41
N ASN A 566 -0.10 -13.01 -21.34
CA ASN A 566 0.52 -11.73 -21.02
C ASN A 566 -0.47 -10.54 -21.06
N ALA A 567 -1.72 -10.79 -21.46
CA ALA A 567 -2.74 -9.76 -21.54
C ALA A 567 -3.48 -9.60 -20.21
N ASP A 568 -3.78 -8.35 -19.88
CA ASP A 568 -4.69 -7.98 -18.80
C ASP A 568 -6.13 -8.03 -19.32
N LEU A 569 -7.07 -8.52 -18.51
CA LEU A 569 -8.49 -8.33 -18.76
C LEU A 569 -8.90 -6.97 -18.19
N VAL A 570 -9.62 -6.18 -18.98
CA VAL A 570 -10.16 -4.87 -18.58
C VAL A 570 -11.66 -4.85 -18.87
N LEU A 571 -12.45 -4.47 -17.86
CA LEU A 571 -13.88 -4.22 -18.01
C LEU A 571 -14.16 -2.75 -17.72
N GLY A 572 -14.84 -2.07 -18.66
CA GLY A 572 -15.38 -0.73 -18.47
C GLY A 572 -16.90 -0.75 -18.53
N LEU A 573 -17.56 -0.15 -17.55
CA LEU A 573 -19.00 0.13 -17.56
C LEU A 573 -19.18 1.61 -17.22
N LYS A 574 -19.96 2.31 -18.04
CA LYS A 574 -20.39 3.68 -17.77
C LYS A 574 -21.90 3.76 -17.93
N ILE A 575 -22.54 4.35 -16.96
CA ILE A 575 -23.96 4.64 -16.95
C ILE A 575 -24.10 6.15 -16.74
N TYR A 576 -24.50 6.83 -17.75
CA TYR A 576 -24.92 8.23 -17.73
C TYR A 576 -26.45 8.25 -17.65
N GLY A 577 -26.97 8.36 -16.43
CA GLY A 577 -28.40 8.26 -16.13
C GLY A 577 -28.66 8.12 -14.62
N PRO A 578 -29.85 8.46 -14.17
CA PRO A 578 -30.91 9.09 -14.94
C PRO A 578 -30.58 10.55 -15.32
N SER A 579 -31.21 11.02 -16.39
CA SER A 579 -31.15 12.43 -16.81
C SER A 579 -29.74 12.94 -17.16
N ASN A 580 -28.95 12.14 -17.88
CA ASN A 580 -27.70 12.63 -18.45
C ASN A 580 -27.91 13.90 -19.24
N THR A 581 -26.95 14.82 -19.18
CA THR A 581 -27.01 16.12 -19.84
C THR A 581 -25.78 16.28 -20.73
N GLN A 582 -26.03 16.59 -21.99
CA GLN A 582 -24.98 16.93 -22.95
C GLN A 582 -25.34 18.20 -23.72
N ASN A 583 -24.41 19.14 -23.83
CA ASN A 583 -24.65 20.30 -24.69
C ASN A 583 -24.70 19.88 -26.17
N PHE A 584 -25.67 20.42 -26.91
CA PHE A 584 -25.80 20.22 -28.33
C PHE A 584 -26.28 21.52 -28.98
N PHE A 585 -25.52 22.07 -29.91
CA PHE A 585 -25.76 23.34 -30.59
C PHE A 585 -26.10 23.14 -32.07
N GLY A 586 -26.46 21.89 -32.46
CA GLY A 586 -26.59 21.50 -33.87
C GLY A 586 -25.28 20.95 -34.43
N THR A 587 -25.37 20.27 -35.58
CA THR A 587 -24.20 19.76 -36.31
C THR A 587 -23.72 20.81 -37.31
N GLY A 588 -22.43 21.16 -37.22
CA GLY A 588 -21.81 22.12 -38.12
C GLY A 588 -20.71 22.93 -37.43
N ASN A 589 -19.87 23.52 -38.27
CA ASN A 589 -18.77 24.38 -37.84
C ASN A 589 -19.21 25.84 -37.65
N GLN A 590 -20.37 26.24 -38.19
CA GLN A 590 -20.92 27.60 -38.12
C GLN A 590 -22.23 27.67 -37.33
N THR A 591 -22.49 26.69 -36.47
CA THR A 591 -23.67 26.72 -35.62
C THR A 591 -23.67 27.95 -34.70
N VAL A 592 -24.84 28.55 -34.51
CA VAL A 592 -25.01 29.77 -33.71
C VAL A 592 -25.31 29.41 -32.26
N TYR A 593 -24.61 30.08 -31.34
CA TYR A 593 -24.93 30.11 -29.93
C TYR A 593 -25.51 31.47 -29.57
N ASP A 594 -26.83 31.51 -29.41
CA ASP A 594 -27.55 32.68 -28.94
C ASP A 594 -27.40 32.75 -27.41
N ARG A 595 -26.75 33.81 -26.93
CA ARG A 595 -26.47 34.04 -25.49
C ARG A 595 -27.67 34.56 -24.73
N ASP A 596 -28.66 35.11 -25.41
CA ASP A 596 -29.89 35.60 -24.81
C ASP A 596 -30.83 34.45 -24.44
N ARG A 597 -30.53 33.24 -24.97
CA ARG A 597 -31.21 32.01 -24.57
C ARG A 597 -30.51 31.35 -23.39
N GLU A 598 -31.28 30.82 -22.46
CA GLU A 598 -30.76 30.01 -21.39
C GLU A 598 -29.99 28.80 -21.93
N ILE A 599 -28.91 28.43 -21.25
CA ILE A 599 -28.09 27.26 -21.63
C ILE A 599 -28.91 25.96 -21.62
N SER A 600 -29.95 25.89 -20.80
CA SER A 600 -30.89 24.76 -20.76
C SER A 600 -31.51 24.41 -22.10
N TYR A 601 -31.71 25.42 -23.00
CA TYR A 601 -32.18 25.24 -24.36
C TYR A 601 -31.24 24.35 -25.21
N TYR A 602 -29.93 24.45 -25.00
CA TYR A 602 -28.90 23.70 -25.72
C TYR A 602 -28.50 22.36 -25.04
N ARG A 603 -29.17 21.97 -23.97
CA ARG A 603 -28.90 20.74 -23.25
C ARG A 603 -29.83 19.61 -23.67
N ALA A 604 -29.29 18.56 -24.28
CA ALA A 604 -30.02 17.34 -24.60
C ALA A 604 -30.07 16.44 -23.37
N ARG A 605 -31.23 15.83 -23.12
CA ARG A 605 -31.50 14.87 -22.04
C ARG A 605 -31.71 13.49 -22.58
N PHE A 606 -30.87 12.54 -22.10
CA PHE A 606 -30.92 11.13 -22.51
C PHE A 606 -30.13 10.28 -21.55
N ASP A 607 -30.38 8.99 -21.53
CA ASP A 607 -29.51 8.05 -20.82
C ASP A 607 -28.60 7.33 -21.80
N LEU A 608 -27.36 7.08 -21.38
CA LEU A 608 -26.37 6.37 -22.17
C LEU A 608 -25.68 5.31 -21.30
N TYR A 609 -25.72 4.07 -21.77
CA TYR A 609 -25.09 2.93 -21.14
C TYR A 609 -23.98 2.42 -22.06
N GLU A 610 -22.76 2.31 -21.53
CA GLU A 610 -21.61 1.81 -22.27
C GLU A 610 -21.00 0.62 -21.53
N PHE A 611 -20.73 -0.48 -22.22
CA PHE A 611 -20.04 -1.64 -21.69
C PHE A 611 -18.91 -2.06 -22.61
N ASN A 612 -17.65 -2.06 -22.08
CA ASN A 612 -16.43 -2.25 -22.86
C ASN A 612 -15.54 -3.31 -22.20
N PRO A 613 -15.77 -4.61 -22.46
CA PRO A 613 -14.85 -5.67 -22.07
C PRO A 613 -13.71 -5.79 -23.08
N GLY A 614 -12.48 -5.98 -22.63
CA GLY A 614 -11.34 -6.11 -23.53
C GLY A 614 -10.08 -6.68 -22.89
N LEU A 615 -9.10 -6.91 -23.71
CA LEU A 615 -7.76 -7.29 -23.34
C LEU A 615 -6.80 -6.13 -23.54
N ARG A 616 -5.80 -6.02 -22.66
CA ARG A 616 -4.77 -4.99 -22.72
C ARG A 616 -3.40 -5.63 -22.63
N TRP A 617 -2.50 -5.25 -23.52
CA TRP A 617 -1.07 -5.55 -23.49
C TRP A 617 -0.31 -4.29 -23.18
N GLN A 618 0.57 -4.34 -22.19
CA GLN A 618 1.32 -3.14 -21.79
C GLN A 618 2.80 -3.42 -21.54
N THR A 619 3.61 -2.44 -21.90
CA THR A 619 5.02 -2.33 -21.56
C THR A 619 5.24 -1.12 -20.62
N LYS A 620 6.48 -0.73 -20.38
CA LYS A 620 6.76 0.49 -19.60
C LYS A 620 6.24 1.77 -20.27
N GLN A 621 6.22 1.81 -21.59
CA GLN A 621 5.95 3.03 -22.36
C GLN A 621 4.73 2.90 -23.26
N SER A 622 4.30 1.69 -23.62
CA SER A 622 3.18 1.49 -24.53
C SER A 622 2.11 0.59 -23.95
N SER A 623 0.87 0.87 -24.34
CA SER A 623 -0.31 0.08 -24.01
C SER A 623 -1.17 -0.08 -25.24
N PHE A 624 -1.52 -1.31 -25.59
CA PHE A 624 -2.49 -1.64 -26.62
C PHE A 624 -3.67 -2.37 -25.99
N SER A 625 -4.89 -1.97 -26.35
CA SER A 625 -6.11 -2.60 -25.88
C SER A 625 -7.01 -2.95 -27.06
N ALA A 626 -7.64 -4.12 -27.00
CA ALA A 626 -8.64 -4.55 -27.96
C ALA A 626 -9.79 -5.23 -27.25
N GLY A 627 -11.02 -4.92 -27.62
CA GLY A 627 -12.19 -5.47 -26.94
C GLY A 627 -13.49 -5.21 -27.68
N ALA A 628 -14.58 -5.75 -27.10
CA ALA A 628 -15.92 -5.43 -27.54
C ALA A 628 -16.38 -4.07 -26.99
N ALA A 629 -17.32 -3.46 -27.65
CA ALA A 629 -17.95 -2.21 -27.24
C ALA A 629 -19.46 -2.30 -27.46
N PHE A 630 -20.21 -1.96 -26.42
CA PHE A 630 -21.66 -1.94 -26.47
C PHE A 630 -22.17 -0.58 -26.02
N GLN A 631 -23.17 -0.04 -26.69
CA GLN A 631 -23.86 1.19 -26.31
C GLN A 631 -25.37 1.01 -26.39
N LEU A 632 -26.07 1.56 -25.39
CA LEU A 632 -27.54 1.70 -25.40
C LEU A 632 -27.88 3.15 -25.08
N TYR A 633 -28.66 3.78 -25.93
CA TYR A 633 -29.13 5.15 -25.82
C TYR A 633 -30.64 5.17 -25.63
N GLN A 634 -31.12 6.00 -24.70
CA GLN A 634 -32.54 6.22 -24.42
C GLN A 634 -32.83 7.71 -24.29
N TYR A 635 -33.71 8.23 -25.14
CA TYR A 635 -34.10 9.64 -25.17
C TYR A 635 -35.18 9.96 -24.13
N HIS A 636 -35.12 11.14 -23.52
CA HIS A 636 -36.14 11.63 -22.58
C HIS A 636 -37.01 12.68 -23.23
N SER A 637 -38.11 12.27 -23.85
CA SER A 637 -38.98 13.19 -24.66
C SER A 637 -39.52 14.36 -23.83
N ASN A 638 -40.03 14.09 -22.63
CA ASN A 638 -40.59 15.13 -21.75
C ASN A 638 -39.56 16.16 -21.30
N ASP A 639 -38.33 15.73 -21.04
CA ASP A 639 -37.26 16.60 -20.56
C ASP A 639 -36.62 17.44 -21.67
N ASN A 640 -36.95 17.15 -22.94
CA ASN A 640 -36.43 17.86 -24.10
C ASN A 640 -37.45 18.77 -24.77
N ILE A 641 -38.68 18.89 -24.27
CA ILE A 641 -39.68 19.85 -24.74
C ILE A 641 -39.13 21.27 -24.63
N GLY A 642 -39.23 22.07 -25.69
CA GLY A 642 -38.73 23.43 -25.77
C GLY A 642 -37.20 23.58 -25.86
N ARG A 643 -36.47 22.47 -26.02
CA ARG A 643 -35.00 22.46 -26.25
C ARG A 643 -34.68 22.31 -27.72
N LEU A 644 -33.49 22.74 -28.15
CA LEU A 644 -33.00 22.62 -29.52
C LEU A 644 -33.11 21.20 -30.06
N ILE A 645 -32.72 20.21 -29.25
CA ILE A 645 -32.73 18.79 -29.66
C ILE A 645 -34.15 18.23 -29.81
N GLY A 646 -35.11 18.82 -29.09
CA GLY A 646 -36.52 18.43 -29.14
C GLY A 646 -37.28 18.99 -30.35
N ASP A 647 -36.71 19.97 -31.09
CA ASP A 647 -37.34 20.56 -32.27
C ASP A 647 -36.80 19.91 -33.56
N PRO A 648 -37.63 19.12 -34.29
CA PRO A 648 -37.21 18.47 -35.53
C PRO A 648 -36.72 19.43 -36.61
N ALA A 649 -37.20 20.67 -36.64
CA ALA A 649 -36.81 21.69 -37.65
C ALA A 649 -35.45 22.32 -37.32
N LEU A 650 -35.05 22.36 -36.04
CA LEU A 650 -33.87 23.12 -35.59
C LEU A 650 -32.69 22.22 -35.20
N ARG A 651 -32.93 20.95 -34.88
CA ARG A 651 -31.90 20.06 -34.28
C ARG A 651 -30.76 19.64 -35.20
N HIS A 652 -30.81 19.89 -36.47
CA HIS A 652 -29.75 19.67 -37.47
C HIS A 652 -28.70 18.62 -37.03
N SER A 653 -29.09 17.32 -36.93
CA SER A 653 -28.19 16.21 -36.64
C SER A 653 -28.25 15.16 -37.75
N ALA A 654 -27.21 14.34 -37.88
CA ALA A 654 -27.14 13.26 -38.87
C ALA A 654 -28.27 12.22 -38.68
N ASP A 655 -28.79 12.10 -37.47
CA ASP A 655 -29.87 11.20 -37.06
C ASP A 655 -31.17 11.95 -36.71
N SER A 656 -31.40 13.15 -37.27
CA SER A 656 -32.55 14.03 -36.95
C SER A 656 -33.89 13.30 -36.89
N SER A 657 -34.18 12.38 -37.85
CA SER A 657 -35.43 11.62 -37.88
C SER A 657 -35.55 10.55 -36.79
N THR A 658 -34.46 10.15 -36.14
CA THR A 658 -34.41 9.02 -35.20
C THR A 658 -33.82 9.39 -33.86
N VAL A 659 -33.59 10.67 -33.54
CA VAL A 659 -33.04 11.14 -32.27
C VAL A 659 -33.84 10.60 -31.07
N GLU A 660 -35.16 10.57 -31.18
CA GLU A 660 -36.06 10.16 -30.10
C GLU A 660 -36.18 8.65 -29.93
N ALA A 661 -35.65 7.89 -30.88
CA ALA A 661 -35.71 6.45 -30.84
C ALA A 661 -34.58 5.84 -29.97
N THR A 662 -34.89 4.76 -29.28
CA THR A 662 -33.87 3.95 -28.60
C THR A 662 -32.89 3.39 -29.61
N LYS A 663 -31.61 3.55 -29.35
CA LYS A 663 -30.52 3.03 -30.18
C LYS A 663 -29.66 2.05 -29.41
N ALA A 664 -29.33 0.95 -30.05
CA ALA A 664 -28.44 -0.07 -29.51
C ALA A 664 -27.34 -0.42 -30.50
N PHE A 665 -26.11 -0.54 -30.00
CA PHE A 665 -24.94 -0.81 -30.82
C PHE A 665 -24.08 -1.91 -30.16
N ALA A 666 -23.51 -2.76 -31.01
CA ALA A 666 -22.42 -3.66 -30.64
C ALA A 666 -21.27 -3.48 -31.62
N GLY A 667 -20.07 -3.66 -31.14
CA GLY A 667 -18.90 -3.47 -31.97
C GLY A 667 -17.58 -3.78 -31.29
N VAL A 668 -16.51 -3.23 -31.83
CA VAL A 668 -15.15 -3.41 -31.36
C VAL A 668 -14.52 -2.06 -31.01
N SER A 669 -13.67 -2.07 -29.99
CA SER A 669 -12.87 -0.92 -29.57
C SER A 669 -11.40 -1.30 -29.54
N LEU A 670 -10.57 -0.49 -30.20
CA LEU A 670 -9.13 -0.58 -30.17
C LEU A 670 -8.57 0.71 -29.57
N ALA A 671 -7.53 0.60 -28.75
CA ALA A 671 -6.82 1.77 -28.23
C ALA A 671 -5.32 1.48 -28.14
N TYR A 672 -4.52 2.45 -28.52
CA TYR A 672 -3.07 2.43 -28.38
C TYR A 672 -2.60 3.71 -27.74
N GLN A 673 -1.72 3.58 -26.76
CA GLN A 673 -1.06 4.70 -26.10
C GLN A 673 0.44 4.47 -26.04
N TYR A 674 1.22 5.51 -26.38
CA TYR A 674 2.66 5.56 -26.17
C TYR A 674 2.98 6.78 -25.29
N ASN A 675 3.66 6.57 -24.16
CA ASN A 675 3.86 7.58 -23.14
C ASN A 675 5.29 7.55 -22.60
N THR A 676 6.04 8.60 -22.88
CA THR A 676 7.41 8.81 -22.37
C THR A 676 7.51 10.03 -21.46
N ARG A 677 6.37 10.62 -21.08
CA ARG A 677 6.33 11.83 -20.27
C ARG A 677 7.05 11.62 -18.93
N LYS A 678 7.79 12.64 -18.51
CA LYS A 678 8.37 12.74 -17.17
C LYS A 678 7.51 13.67 -16.32
N GLY A 679 6.99 13.15 -15.22
CA GLY A 679 6.03 13.81 -14.34
C GLY A 679 4.59 13.41 -14.70
N ASP A 680 3.95 12.65 -13.81
CA ASP A 680 2.61 12.10 -14.07
C ASP A 680 1.52 13.18 -14.04
N ILE A 681 1.67 14.17 -13.15
CA ILE A 681 0.66 15.21 -12.91
C ILE A 681 0.98 16.50 -13.67
N LEU A 682 2.24 16.91 -13.71
CA LEU A 682 2.74 18.08 -14.42
C LEU A 682 3.91 17.67 -15.31
N PRO A 683 3.65 17.13 -16.50
CA PRO A 683 4.71 16.70 -17.40
C PRO A 683 5.64 17.87 -17.78
N ILE A 684 6.94 17.62 -17.73
CA ILE A 684 7.96 18.64 -18.07
C ILE A 684 8.69 18.32 -19.37
N GLU A 685 8.75 17.06 -19.77
CA GLU A 685 9.35 16.61 -21.03
C GLU A 685 8.76 15.26 -21.43
N GLY A 686 8.85 14.92 -22.71
CA GLY A 686 8.42 13.63 -23.27
C GLY A 686 7.28 13.76 -24.25
N ILE A 687 6.79 12.62 -24.70
CA ILE A 687 5.78 12.49 -25.74
C ILE A 687 4.60 11.64 -25.20
N LEU A 688 3.39 11.98 -25.64
CA LEU A 688 2.21 11.18 -25.49
C LEU A 688 1.52 11.03 -26.85
N VAL A 689 1.29 9.79 -27.27
CA VAL A 689 0.47 9.44 -28.44
C VAL A 689 -0.73 8.67 -27.95
N ASP A 690 -1.92 9.12 -28.30
CA ASP A 690 -3.17 8.44 -28.03
C ASP A 690 -3.90 8.15 -29.35
N LEU A 691 -4.20 6.89 -29.62
CA LEU A 691 -5.01 6.44 -30.76
C LEU A 691 -6.16 5.62 -30.24
N LYS A 692 -7.36 5.87 -30.74
CA LYS A 692 -8.55 5.12 -30.39
C LYS A 692 -9.42 4.91 -31.62
N MET A 693 -9.99 3.71 -31.76
CA MET A 693 -10.95 3.35 -32.81
C MET A 693 -12.13 2.62 -32.17
N ASN A 694 -13.33 2.99 -32.57
CA ASN A 694 -14.53 2.22 -32.30
C ASN A 694 -15.25 1.92 -33.63
N ALA A 695 -15.64 0.67 -33.86
CA ALA A 695 -16.47 0.27 -34.99
C ALA A 695 -17.74 -0.35 -34.43
N PHE A 696 -18.87 0.24 -34.73
CA PHE A 696 -20.19 -0.16 -34.25
C PHE A 696 -21.09 -0.63 -35.37
N SER A 697 -21.79 -1.73 -35.13
CA SER A 697 -22.96 -2.16 -35.92
C SER A 697 -24.22 -1.84 -35.12
N GLY A 698 -25.24 -1.27 -35.80
CA GLY A 698 -26.54 -1.07 -35.20
C GLY A 698 -27.26 -2.40 -34.95
N LEU A 699 -27.85 -2.54 -33.76
CA LEU A 699 -28.61 -3.72 -33.37
C LEU A 699 -30.13 -3.57 -33.60
N ASN A 700 -30.60 -2.38 -33.97
CA ASN A 700 -32.00 -2.13 -34.32
C ASN A 700 -32.10 -1.17 -35.52
N VAL A 701 -33.31 -1.02 -36.06
CA VAL A 701 -33.54 -0.22 -37.27
C VAL A 701 -33.17 1.26 -37.15
N ASN A 702 -33.16 1.79 -35.92
CA ASN A 702 -32.85 3.17 -35.59
C ASN A 702 -31.34 3.42 -35.38
N SER A 703 -30.54 2.35 -35.30
CA SER A 703 -29.10 2.39 -35.08
C SER A 703 -28.37 2.11 -36.38
N LYS A 704 -27.62 3.08 -36.87
CA LYS A 704 -26.82 2.95 -38.11
C LYS A 704 -25.37 2.64 -37.79
N SER A 705 -24.76 1.76 -38.60
CA SER A 705 -23.36 1.39 -38.42
C SER A 705 -22.43 2.57 -38.64
N LEU A 706 -21.36 2.63 -37.84
CA LEU A 706 -20.37 3.69 -37.92
C LEU A 706 -18.98 3.21 -37.47
N VAL A 707 -17.97 3.92 -37.95
CA VAL A 707 -16.58 3.75 -37.48
C VAL A 707 -16.06 5.11 -37.07
N GLN A 708 -15.49 5.16 -35.89
CA GLN A 708 -14.88 6.37 -35.32
C GLN A 708 -13.40 6.13 -35.07
N PHE A 709 -12.59 7.09 -35.42
CA PHE A 709 -11.16 7.10 -35.11
C PHE A 709 -10.78 8.43 -34.45
N TRP A 710 -9.98 8.38 -33.39
CA TRP A 710 -9.42 9.54 -32.72
C TRP A 710 -7.92 9.38 -32.62
N SER A 711 -7.20 10.48 -32.86
CA SER A 711 -5.76 10.55 -32.67
C SER A 711 -5.37 11.82 -31.94
N ALA A 712 -4.38 11.74 -31.07
CA ALA A 712 -3.75 12.90 -30.47
C ALA A 712 -2.25 12.62 -30.27
N PHE A 713 -1.43 13.59 -30.64
CA PHE A 713 0.00 13.61 -30.40
C PHE A 713 0.32 14.82 -29.54
N SER A 714 0.95 14.60 -28.38
CA SER A 714 1.35 15.65 -27.45
C SER A 714 2.85 15.59 -27.22
N ILE A 715 3.52 16.74 -27.21
CA ILE A 715 4.91 16.91 -26.90
C ILE A 715 5.06 17.88 -25.73
N TYR A 716 6.00 17.59 -24.84
CA TYR A 716 6.35 18.44 -23.72
C TYR A 716 7.83 18.71 -23.75
N GLN A 717 8.21 19.98 -23.66
CA GLN A 717 9.58 20.42 -23.75
C GLN A 717 9.89 21.40 -22.62
N LYS A 718 10.76 20.99 -21.71
CA LYS A 718 11.35 21.93 -20.76
C LYS A 718 12.33 22.85 -21.50
N ILE A 719 12.23 24.13 -21.26
CA ILE A 719 13.09 25.15 -21.90
C ILE A 719 14.31 25.44 -21.02
N ASP A 720 14.11 25.41 -19.70
CA ASP A 720 15.19 25.59 -18.74
C ASP A 720 15.62 24.23 -18.13
N LYS A 721 16.88 24.14 -17.67
CA LYS A 721 17.44 22.93 -17.06
C LYS A 721 16.65 22.42 -15.85
N ARG A 722 15.96 23.31 -15.14
CA ARG A 722 15.18 22.97 -13.92
C ARG A 722 13.73 22.60 -14.23
N GLY A 723 13.27 22.75 -15.47
CA GLY A 723 11.89 22.52 -15.88
C GLY A 723 10.91 23.52 -15.23
N ASN A 724 11.34 24.76 -15.00
CA ASN A 724 10.44 25.81 -14.53
C ASN A 724 9.60 26.36 -15.67
N PHE A 725 10.18 26.46 -16.87
CA PHE A 725 9.48 26.88 -18.08
C PHE A 725 9.30 25.68 -19.01
N VAL A 726 8.07 25.35 -19.29
CA VAL A 726 7.68 24.20 -20.13
C VAL A 726 6.75 24.68 -21.23
N LEU A 727 7.05 24.30 -22.46
CA LEU A 727 6.15 24.39 -23.58
C LEU A 727 5.54 23.05 -23.86
N SER A 728 4.27 23.01 -24.14
CA SER A 728 3.59 21.81 -24.63
C SER A 728 2.70 22.14 -25.82
N ASP A 729 2.65 21.21 -26.76
CA ASP A 729 1.81 21.30 -27.92
C ASP A 729 1.11 19.96 -28.15
N ARG A 730 -0.15 20.02 -28.51
CA ARG A 730 -0.95 18.85 -28.85
C ARG A 730 -1.72 19.09 -30.14
N ILE A 731 -1.48 18.26 -31.13
CA ILE A 731 -2.32 18.15 -32.29
C ILE A 731 -3.21 16.92 -32.16
N GLY A 732 -4.51 17.07 -32.44
CA GLY A 732 -5.42 15.95 -32.34
C GLY A 732 -6.67 16.17 -33.18
N GLY A 733 -7.41 15.10 -33.33
CA GLY A 733 -8.64 15.14 -34.11
C GLY A 733 -9.32 13.78 -34.19
N GLY A 734 -10.42 13.75 -34.91
CA GLY A 734 -11.15 12.51 -35.12
C GLY A 734 -11.90 12.50 -36.43
N VAL A 735 -12.17 11.31 -36.89
CA VAL A 735 -12.98 11.07 -38.08
C VAL A 735 -14.08 10.07 -37.74
N THR A 736 -15.27 10.30 -38.26
CA THR A 736 -16.42 9.38 -38.19
C THR A 736 -16.92 9.08 -39.60
N PHE A 737 -17.03 7.81 -39.91
CA PHE A 737 -17.62 7.29 -41.14
C PHE A 737 -18.94 6.60 -40.79
N GLY A 738 -19.92 6.68 -41.69
CA GLY A 738 -21.28 6.16 -41.46
C GLY A 738 -22.22 7.23 -40.95
N GLN A 739 -23.29 6.84 -40.27
CA GLN A 739 -24.31 7.77 -39.78
C GLN A 739 -24.32 7.77 -38.24
N PRO A 740 -23.54 8.65 -37.61
CA PRO A 740 -23.50 8.74 -36.16
C PRO A 740 -24.79 9.32 -35.60
N ALA A 741 -25.20 8.88 -34.42
CA ALA A 741 -26.16 9.61 -33.60
C ALA A 741 -25.51 10.92 -33.10
N PHE A 742 -26.32 11.91 -32.75
CA PHE A 742 -25.84 13.26 -32.41
C PHE A 742 -24.75 13.21 -31.34
N TYR A 743 -24.90 12.33 -30.31
CA TYR A 743 -23.93 12.16 -29.22
C TYR A 743 -22.64 11.43 -29.64
N GLN A 744 -22.63 10.82 -30.84
CA GLN A 744 -21.47 10.13 -31.41
C GLN A 744 -20.68 11.03 -32.39
N SER A 745 -21.02 12.29 -32.51
CA SER A 745 -20.30 13.25 -33.36
C SER A 745 -18.86 13.47 -32.86
N GLN A 746 -18.00 14.00 -33.74
CA GLN A 746 -16.72 14.56 -33.36
C GLN A 746 -16.94 15.97 -32.81
N PHE A 747 -16.56 16.19 -31.54
CA PHE A 747 -16.85 17.43 -30.84
C PHE A 747 -15.63 18.30 -30.62
N LEU A 748 -15.82 19.61 -30.72
CA LEU A 748 -14.90 20.63 -30.22
C LEU A 748 -15.60 21.54 -29.21
N GLY A 749 -14.83 21.98 -28.21
CA GLY A 749 -15.30 22.86 -27.15
C GLY A 749 -14.91 22.39 -25.78
N GLY A 750 -14.79 23.32 -24.85
CA GLY A 750 -14.38 23.07 -23.48
C GLY A 750 -12.86 22.89 -23.30
N GLN A 751 -12.46 22.64 -22.06
CA GLN A 751 -11.04 22.54 -21.72
C GLN A 751 -10.29 21.41 -22.42
N GLY A 752 -11.02 20.44 -22.97
CA GLY A 752 -10.42 19.24 -23.57
C GLY A 752 -9.69 19.52 -24.87
N ASN A 753 -10.22 20.37 -25.72
CA ASN A 753 -9.66 20.60 -27.08
C ASN A 753 -9.83 22.00 -27.63
N LEU A 754 -10.76 22.82 -27.12
CA LEU A 754 -10.95 24.20 -27.61
C LEU A 754 -11.42 25.10 -26.45
N SER A 755 -10.49 25.69 -25.74
CA SER A 755 -10.77 26.59 -24.60
C SER A 755 -11.46 27.86 -25.03
N GLY A 756 -12.23 28.49 -24.16
CA GLY A 756 -13.00 29.70 -24.46
C GLY A 756 -14.34 29.42 -25.12
N TYR A 757 -14.70 28.16 -25.29
CA TYR A 757 -16.03 27.70 -25.76
C TYR A 757 -16.65 26.72 -24.75
N ARG A 758 -17.97 26.59 -24.82
CA ARG A 758 -18.68 25.58 -23.99
C ARG A 758 -18.32 24.16 -24.41
N LEU A 759 -18.45 23.23 -23.49
CA LEU A 759 -18.22 21.80 -23.77
C LEU A 759 -19.18 21.34 -24.90
N PHE A 760 -18.67 20.58 -25.87
CA PHE A 760 -19.38 20.08 -27.03
C PHE A 760 -19.97 21.20 -27.93
N ARG A 761 -19.32 22.35 -28.03
CA ARG A 761 -19.85 23.52 -28.75
C ARG A 761 -20.02 23.32 -30.25
N PHE A 762 -19.11 22.61 -30.90
CA PHE A 762 -19.18 22.30 -32.33
C PHE A 762 -19.20 20.79 -32.52
N ALA A 763 -20.11 20.29 -33.33
CA ALA A 763 -20.30 18.88 -33.64
C ALA A 763 -20.13 18.65 -35.14
N GLY A 764 -19.42 17.63 -35.54
CA GLY A 764 -19.22 17.27 -36.96
C GLY A 764 -18.88 15.81 -37.16
N ASN A 765 -18.71 15.41 -38.43
CA ASN A 765 -18.26 14.06 -38.76
C ASN A 765 -16.73 13.93 -38.55
N HIS A 766 -16.00 15.04 -38.73
CA HIS A 766 -14.56 15.09 -38.51
C HIS A 766 -14.20 16.30 -37.66
N SER A 767 -13.08 16.22 -36.98
CA SER A 767 -12.53 17.31 -36.17
C SER A 767 -11.02 17.35 -36.28
N LEU A 768 -10.46 18.56 -36.18
CA LEU A 768 -9.04 18.79 -36.04
C LEU A 768 -8.82 19.94 -35.07
N TYR A 769 -7.84 19.81 -34.18
CA TYR A 769 -7.47 20.85 -33.24
C TYR A 769 -5.99 20.85 -32.95
N ASN A 770 -5.49 22.01 -32.56
CA ASN A 770 -4.18 22.19 -31.97
C ASN A 770 -4.30 22.94 -30.64
N ASN A 771 -3.54 22.53 -29.66
CA ASN A 771 -3.52 23.11 -28.31
C ASN A 771 -2.09 23.41 -27.92
N PHE A 772 -1.73 24.67 -27.90
CA PHE A 772 -0.45 25.15 -27.41
C PHE A 772 -0.60 25.65 -25.97
N GLU A 773 0.37 25.33 -25.12
CA GLU A 773 0.43 25.81 -23.76
C GLU A 773 1.87 26.15 -23.37
N ALA A 774 2.06 27.34 -22.82
CA ALA A 774 3.28 27.77 -22.15
C ALA A 774 3.04 27.85 -20.65
N ARG A 775 3.88 27.19 -19.86
CA ARG A 775 3.75 27.09 -18.42
C ARG A 775 5.04 27.54 -17.73
N LEU A 776 4.92 28.49 -16.81
CA LEU A 776 6.02 28.97 -15.98
C LEU A 776 5.74 28.71 -14.51
N ARG A 777 6.57 27.88 -13.88
CA ARG A 777 6.58 27.69 -12.45
C ARG A 777 7.23 28.92 -11.80
N LEU A 778 6.45 29.67 -11.03
CA LEU A 778 6.91 30.85 -10.31
C LEU A 778 7.68 30.47 -9.04
N GLY A 779 7.30 29.39 -8.40
CA GLY A 779 7.97 28.94 -7.20
C GLY A 779 7.46 27.63 -6.64
N ARG A 780 8.25 27.07 -5.77
CA ARG A 780 7.84 26.04 -4.82
C ARG A 780 7.70 26.69 -3.48
N PHE A 781 6.69 26.32 -2.77
CA PHE A 781 6.45 26.80 -1.41
C PHE A 781 6.22 25.62 -0.48
N ALA A 782 6.72 25.77 0.72
CA ALA A 782 6.38 24.95 1.85
C ALA A 782 5.86 25.90 2.92
N LYS A 783 4.55 26.04 3.00
CA LYS A 783 3.85 26.84 3.99
C LYS A 783 3.16 25.92 4.99
N TYR A 784 2.78 26.48 6.13
CA TYR A 784 2.22 25.67 7.22
C TYR A 784 1.05 24.77 6.80
N ILE A 785 0.13 25.26 5.97
CA ILE A 785 -1.07 24.49 5.56
C ILE A 785 -0.68 23.40 4.55
N PHE A 786 0.14 23.69 3.54
CA PHE A 786 0.56 22.71 2.55
C PHE A 786 1.83 23.16 1.81
N ALA A 787 2.56 22.17 1.28
CA ALA A 787 3.64 22.38 0.33
C ALA A 787 3.12 22.15 -1.09
N GLY A 788 3.75 22.81 -2.04
CA GLY A 788 3.38 22.64 -3.42
C GLY A 788 4.18 23.53 -4.37
N GLU A 789 3.72 23.62 -5.59
CA GLU A 789 4.24 24.58 -6.55
C GLU A 789 3.10 25.43 -7.11
N VAL A 790 3.44 26.67 -7.41
CA VAL A 790 2.57 27.64 -8.04
C VAL A 790 3.20 28.13 -9.32
N GLY A 791 2.38 28.35 -10.31
CA GLY A 791 2.83 28.90 -11.57
C GLY A 791 1.70 29.56 -12.35
N ILE A 792 2.10 30.12 -13.49
CA ILE A 792 1.21 30.72 -14.46
C ILE A 792 1.26 29.92 -15.74
N LEU A 793 0.20 30.03 -16.50
CA LEU A 793 0.12 29.42 -17.82
C LEU A 793 -0.56 30.36 -18.80
N GLY A 794 -0.15 30.25 -20.07
CA GLY A 794 -0.82 30.83 -21.21
C GLY A 794 -1.17 29.72 -22.21
N LEU A 795 -2.33 29.82 -22.85
CA LEU A 795 -2.77 28.81 -23.80
C LEU A 795 -3.35 29.47 -25.06
N TYR A 796 -3.19 28.76 -26.16
CA TYR A 796 -3.82 29.07 -27.42
C TYR A 796 -4.32 27.79 -28.09
N ASP A 797 -5.59 27.77 -28.41
CA ASP A 797 -6.26 26.66 -29.06
C ASP A 797 -6.83 27.10 -30.39
N VAL A 798 -6.73 26.24 -31.38
CA VAL A 798 -7.39 26.42 -32.66
C VAL A 798 -7.97 25.10 -33.13
N GLY A 799 -9.14 25.14 -33.73
CA GLY A 799 -9.76 23.93 -34.25
C GLY A 799 -10.97 24.18 -35.12
N ARG A 800 -11.40 23.15 -35.81
CA ARG A 800 -12.61 23.14 -36.60
C ARG A 800 -13.22 21.74 -36.66
N VAL A 801 -14.51 21.70 -36.97
CA VAL A 801 -15.19 20.47 -37.36
C VAL A 801 -15.58 20.54 -38.86
N TRP A 802 -15.88 19.40 -39.42
CA TRP A 802 -16.48 19.27 -40.74
C TRP A 802 -17.78 18.48 -40.58
N ALA A 803 -18.85 19.01 -41.16
CA ALA A 803 -20.15 18.36 -41.26
C ALA A 803 -20.50 18.18 -42.75
N ASP A 804 -21.27 17.16 -43.05
CA ASP A 804 -21.77 16.93 -44.40
C ASP A 804 -22.65 18.12 -44.83
N ASN A 805 -22.50 18.50 -46.08
CA ASN A 805 -23.23 19.61 -46.70
C ASN A 805 -22.89 21.01 -46.17
N GLU A 806 -21.85 21.19 -45.35
CA GLU A 806 -21.37 22.48 -44.90
C GLU A 806 -20.03 22.87 -45.58
N LYS A 807 -19.98 23.98 -46.26
CA LYS A 807 -18.77 24.54 -46.86
C LYS A 807 -18.19 25.65 -45.98
N SER A 808 -17.70 25.29 -44.81
CA SER A 808 -17.03 26.21 -43.90
C SER A 808 -15.50 26.18 -44.10
N LYS A 809 -14.83 27.34 -44.01
CA LYS A 809 -13.36 27.50 -43.93
C LYS A 809 -12.95 28.09 -42.58
N LEU A 810 -13.91 28.33 -41.70
CA LEU A 810 -13.70 28.99 -40.42
C LEU A 810 -12.87 28.11 -39.50
N LEU A 811 -11.90 28.74 -38.85
CA LEU A 811 -11.18 28.20 -37.72
C LEU A 811 -11.68 28.90 -36.44
N HIS A 812 -11.91 28.13 -35.39
CA HIS A 812 -12.27 28.66 -34.09
C HIS A 812 -11.05 28.80 -33.25
N HIS A 813 -10.86 29.98 -32.66
CA HIS A 813 -9.70 30.32 -31.85
C HIS A 813 -10.11 30.55 -30.42
N GLY A 814 -9.37 29.93 -29.49
CA GLY A 814 -9.50 30.16 -28.07
C GLY A 814 -8.13 30.50 -27.46
N PHE A 815 -8.08 31.47 -26.60
CA PHE A 815 -6.87 31.82 -25.91
C PHE A 815 -7.17 32.08 -24.43
N GLY A 816 -6.16 31.89 -23.60
CA GLY A 816 -6.37 32.08 -22.20
C GLY A 816 -5.06 32.23 -21.42
N ALA A 817 -5.21 32.74 -20.22
CA ALA A 817 -4.14 32.77 -19.25
C ALA A 817 -4.68 32.33 -17.90
N GLY A 818 -3.81 31.82 -17.05
CA GLY A 818 -4.26 31.33 -15.78
C GLY A 818 -3.15 31.11 -14.78
N VAL A 819 -3.57 30.69 -13.59
CA VAL A 819 -2.69 30.27 -12.52
C VAL A 819 -2.95 28.81 -12.22
N TYR A 820 -1.91 28.11 -11.83
CA TYR A 820 -2.06 26.74 -11.32
C TYR A 820 -1.38 26.59 -9.96
N LEU A 821 -1.95 25.71 -9.18
CA LEU A 821 -1.45 25.30 -7.88
C LEU A 821 -1.39 23.76 -7.87
N SER A 822 -0.22 23.19 -7.55
CA SER A 822 -0.07 21.74 -7.38
C SER A 822 0.31 21.43 -5.94
N PRO A 823 -0.66 21.13 -5.06
CA PRO A 823 -0.40 20.78 -3.67
C PRO A 823 0.21 19.38 -3.58
N ALA A 824 1.36 19.28 -2.90
CA ALA A 824 2.09 18.03 -2.62
C ALA A 824 2.35 17.12 -3.85
N ALA A 825 2.32 17.66 -5.06
CA ALA A 825 2.39 16.91 -6.32
C ALA A 825 1.32 15.79 -6.45
N MET A 826 0.17 15.94 -5.78
CA MET A 826 -0.92 14.96 -5.79
C MET A 826 -2.03 15.30 -6.78
N THR A 827 -2.23 16.58 -7.04
CA THR A 827 -3.24 17.10 -7.97
C THR A 827 -2.81 18.46 -8.51
N VAL A 828 -3.53 18.98 -9.50
CA VAL A 828 -3.36 20.35 -10.00
C VAL A 828 -4.70 21.06 -9.97
N ILE A 829 -4.75 22.21 -9.35
CA ILE A 829 -5.89 23.12 -9.37
C ILE A 829 -5.53 24.25 -10.32
N ARG A 830 -6.37 24.53 -11.31
CA ARG A 830 -6.17 25.58 -12.32
C ARG A 830 -7.32 26.56 -12.31
N PHE A 831 -6.98 27.82 -12.38
CA PHE A 831 -7.91 28.94 -12.63
C PHE A 831 -7.47 29.63 -13.91
N ASN A 832 -8.28 29.51 -14.95
CA ASN A 832 -8.00 30.10 -16.25
C ASN A 832 -9.07 31.12 -16.62
N ALA A 833 -8.65 32.24 -17.14
CA ALA A 833 -9.48 33.17 -17.89
C ALA A 833 -9.33 32.81 -19.37
N ASN A 834 -10.37 32.27 -19.98
CA ASN A 834 -10.35 31.85 -21.37
C ASN A 834 -11.26 32.77 -22.19
N PHE A 835 -10.83 33.08 -23.39
CA PHE A 835 -11.51 33.99 -24.30
C PHE A 835 -11.66 33.35 -25.66
N SER A 836 -12.73 33.67 -26.32
CA SER A 836 -13.00 33.30 -27.71
C SER A 836 -13.89 34.34 -28.39
N LYS A 837 -14.28 34.11 -29.61
CA LYS A 837 -15.30 34.92 -30.30
C LYS A 837 -16.64 34.92 -29.56
N GLU A 838 -16.92 33.89 -28.78
CA GLU A 838 -18.11 33.80 -27.93
C GLU A 838 -17.93 34.46 -26.54
N GLY A 839 -16.78 35.12 -26.26
CA GLY A 839 -16.47 35.96 -25.15
C GLY A 839 -15.68 35.26 -24.04
N PHE A 840 -15.93 35.64 -22.80
CA PHE A 840 -15.17 35.20 -21.61
C PHE A 840 -15.75 33.95 -20.98
N PHE A 841 -14.90 32.95 -20.75
CA PHE A 841 -15.24 31.70 -20.06
C PHE A 841 -14.23 31.39 -18.95
N PRO A 842 -14.52 31.70 -17.70
CA PRO A 842 -13.67 31.31 -16.59
C PRO A 842 -13.69 29.78 -16.42
N LEU A 843 -12.55 29.20 -16.03
CA LEU A 843 -12.41 27.79 -15.78
C LEU A 843 -11.76 27.54 -14.43
N LEU A 844 -12.42 26.73 -13.61
CA LEU A 844 -11.82 26.05 -12.47
C LEU A 844 -11.70 24.56 -12.81
N ALA A 845 -10.52 23.99 -12.71
CA ALA A 845 -10.31 22.57 -12.94
C ALA A 845 -9.35 21.96 -11.90
N MET A 846 -9.63 20.72 -11.53
CA MET A 846 -8.81 19.94 -10.57
C MET A 846 -8.02 18.83 -11.27
N SER A 847 -7.54 19.06 -12.47
CA SER A 847 -6.72 18.12 -13.24
C SER A 847 -5.88 18.85 -14.26
N TRP A 848 -4.86 18.18 -14.78
CA TRP A 848 -4.15 18.69 -15.94
C TRP A 848 -4.96 18.41 -17.23
N ARG A 849 -4.64 19.12 -18.29
CA ARG A 849 -5.47 19.13 -19.51
C ARG A 849 -5.27 17.87 -20.37
N TYR A 850 -4.04 17.35 -20.47
CA TYR A 850 -3.67 16.19 -21.30
C TYR A 850 -2.30 15.62 -20.92
#